data_6825949deceb709a8a4254467fcd04fb
#
_entry.id   6825949deceb709a8a4254467fcd04fb
#
_cell.length_a   1.000
_cell.length_b   1.000
_cell.length_c   1.000
_cell.angle_alpha   90.00
_cell.angle_beta   90.00
_cell.angle_gamma   90.00
#
_symmetry.space_group_name_H-M   'P 1'
#
loop_
_entity.id
_entity.type
_entity.pdbx_description
1 polymer ?
#
loop_
_entity_poly.entity_id
_entity_poly.type
_entity_poly.pdbx_seq_one_letter_code
_entity_poly.pdbx_strand_id
1 'polypeptide(L)'
;MIRKRWLLTWLLVPAAVAAPKKGGNDWAVGGAPYRVALQAGAAPGIPAAGWEIRVPDFGVGRPDMADVVLIGSDRKEIALDPVWRGPGRTLLLLAEAMPDEGAAAMLYFGGNSSRRLRTFAAERSLLLETRRMPAGAKIATFIGWQEAWKRSKAVDGAAFVPLIFHGENPYGESNHFLSRYTGLVKTGDGGELKFYTLSDDVSYVMIDGRPLLKWQQNQPPPLDPRTVPVAKVTVPKEQVKVEYCHAAVDPPGAMVLGWEQAGKLGNVPPESWIHPGTTKVGGFEASDGAPVPAGEVVAESYLGYGDQWYVRIKCAIADPGTGWQVEWLWPDGKVSAGPEIRRLWFGLEPVKLTLRLRKDARVIEGRQVLLIPREIPAASVNNQGQLDEFLGLLDKEDPTQLAEPARKAGFILASDFLTSATAVKWAEGWLAVAKPGGGPWIAALTLAIRETAKRDPKAALARLDGLVLEARAALGSAGSLLELDLRVFALKDPLVVGLAVQLAKSGDKALASMAQIRLGDYHLLNGRVDEAARCFAAAVPKAAERQGPVLDRASSLAIEELLKENHLTEARAKLETWERQRPAARLDGDQLLWRARVSFLAEDWGRALQDLETSLKIRPGAPEEIDVRFWQGRALCELGRKAEAREIWNSLIKDYPKHERAEAAKLWAAKS
;
A
#
# COMPACT_ATOMS: atom_id res chain seq x y z
N MET A 1 -29.19 -2.89 0.98
CA MET A 1 -28.49 -2.30 2.16
C MET A 1 -28.53 -3.28 3.33
N ILE A 2 -27.60 -4.22 3.43
CA ILE A 2 -27.28 -4.96 4.68
C ILE A 2 -25.79 -5.27 4.58
N ARG A 3 -24.98 -4.38 5.17
CA ARG A 3 -23.54 -4.63 5.39
C ARG A 3 -23.41 -5.54 6.61
N LYS A 4 -23.33 -6.85 6.41
CA LYS A 4 -22.77 -7.75 7.44
C LYS A 4 -21.27 -7.81 7.24
N ARG A 5 -20.56 -7.23 8.22
CA ARG A 5 -19.12 -7.34 8.41
C ARG A 5 -18.75 -8.81 8.60
N TRP A 6 -18.09 -9.42 7.63
CA TRP A 6 -17.33 -10.64 7.84
C TRP A 6 -15.89 -10.22 8.15
N LEU A 7 -15.57 -10.16 9.44
CA LEU A 7 -14.20 -10.15 9.93
C LEU A 7 -13.66 -11.58 9.71
N LEU A 8 -12.76 -11.75 8.75
CA LEU A 8 -11.80 -12.85 8.77
C LEU A 8 -10.96 -12.67 10.05
N THR A 9 -11.30 -13.42 11.08
CA THR A 9 -10.51 -13.56 12.29
C THR A 9 -9.23 -14.30 11.92
N TRP A 10 -8.20 -13.55 11.58
CA TRP A 10 -6.84 -14.06 11.58
C TRP A 10 -6.45 -14.31 13.02
N LEU A 11 -5.99 -15.53 13.28
CA LEU A 11 -5.48 -16.06 14.53
C LEU A 11 -5.02 -14.98 15.54
N LEU A 12 -5.91 -14.61 16.45
CA LEU A 12 -5.51 -14.20 17.76
C LEU A 12 -4.93 -15.46 18.41
N VAL A 13 -3.61 -15.53 18.52
CA VAL A 13 -2.98 -16.47 19.43
C VAL A 13 -3.48 -16.09 20.82
N PRO A 14 -4.25 -16.95 21.51
CA PRO A 14 -4.70 -16.63 22.84
C PRO A 14 -3.49 -16.49 23.75
N ALA A 15 -3.56 -15.49 24.62
CA ALA A 15 -2.57 -15.24 25.64
C ALA A 15 -2.14 -16.57 26.33
N ALA A 16 -0.86 -16.73 26.48
CA ALA A 16 -0.11 -17.77 27.13
C ALA A 16 -0.92 -18.69 28.04
N VAL A 17 -1.14 -19.91 27.58
CA VAL A 17 -1.30 -21.03 28.51
C VAL A 17 0.04 -21.17 29.22
N ALA A 18 0.04 -21.12 30.55
CA ALA A 18 1.24 -21.18 31.37
C ALA A 18 2.15 -22.33 30.92
N ALA A 19 3.42 -22.02 30.66
CA ALA A 19 4.42 -23.02 30.31
C ALA A 19 4.49 -24.11 31.40
N PRO A 20 4.48 -25.38 31.04
CA PRO A 20 4.71 -26.44 32.00
C PRO A 20 6.11 -26.31 32.63
N LYS A 21 6.18 -26.50 33.94
CA LYS A 21 7.43 -26.42 34.70
C LYS A 21 8.50 -27.34 34.10
N LYS A 22 9.73 -26.83 33.96
CA LYS A 22 10.95 -27.60 33.66
C LYS A 22 11.01 -28.90 34.52
N GLY A 23 10.89 -30.01 33.85
CA GLY A 23 11.12 -31.32 34.48
C GLY A 23 11.50 -32.33 33.41
N GLY A 24 12.72 -32.82 33.47
CA GLY A 24 13.42 -33.85 32.75
C GLY A 24 12.71 -34.75 31.75
N ASN A 25 13.45 -35.12 30.71
CA ASN A 25 13.34 -36.31 29.82
C ASN A 25 11.96 -36.69 29.23
N ASP A 26 11.08 -35.73 28.99
CA ASP A 26 9.75 -35.96 28.38
C ASP A 26 9.69 -35.72 26.85
N TRP A 27 10.85 -35.75 26.19
CA TRP A 27 10.95 -35.59 24.77
C TRP A 27 10.77 -36.92 24.04
N ALA A 28 9.56 -37.18 23.52
CA ALA A 28 9.20 -38.46 22.96
C ALA A 28 9.85 -38.80 21.62
N VAL A 29 10.28 -37.79 20.86
CA VAL A 29 10.86 -37.98 19.52
C VAL A 29 12.30 -37.46 19.47
N GLY A 30 13.26 -38.41 19.51
CA GLY A 30 14.69 -38.09 19.40
C GLY A 30 15.00 -37.40 18.03
N GLY A 31 15.85 -36.37 18.07
CA GLY A 31 16.28 -35.67 16.84
C GLY A 31 15.30 -34.63 16.30
N ALA A 32 14.11 -34.47 16.87
CA ALA A 32 13.23 -33.34 16.57
C ALA A 32 13.60 -32.14 17.47
N PRO A 33 14.06 -31.02 16.94
CA PRO A 33 14.47 -29.88 17.75
C PRO A 33 13.32 -29.09 18.34
N TYR A 34 12.12 -29.17 17.74
CA TYR A 34 10.95 -28.39 18.15
C TYR A 34 9.73 -29.27 18.40
N ARG A 35 8.89 -28.84 19.31
CA ARG A 35 7.54 -29.37 19.50
C ARG A 35 6.54 -28.26 19.84
N VAL A 36 5.26 -28.58 19.62
CA VAL A 36 4.13 -27.73 20.00
C VAL A 36 2.99 -28.58 20.55
N ALA A 37 2.37 -28.12 21.63
CA ALA A 37 1.20 -28.75 22.21
C ALA A 37 -0.05 -28.41 21.36
N LEU A 38 -0.88 -29.42 21.11
CA LEU A 38 -2.13 -29.32 20.39
C LEU A 38 -3.27 -29.89 21.22
N GLN A 39 -4.38 -29.17 21.30
CA GLN A 39 -5.60 -29.63 21.97
C GLN A 39 -6.76 -29.68 20.98
N ALA A 40 -7.70 -30.58 21.22
CA ALA A 40 -8.94 -30.62 20.47
C ALA A 40 -9.73 -29.31 20.63
N GLY A 41 -10.23 -28.78 19.52
CA GLY A 41 -11.20 -27.70 19.46
C GLY A 41 -12.58 -28.21 19.06
N ALA A 42 -13.21 -27.63 18.04
CA ALA A 42 -14.48 -28.12 17.52
C ALA A 42 -14.30 -29.47 16.82
N ALA A 43 -15.20 -30.42 17.06
CA ALA A 43 -15.18 -31.73 16.43
C ALA A 43 -15.32 -31.64 14.90
N PRO A 44 -14.76 -32.61 14.15
CA PRO A 44 -14.94 -32.69 12.71
C PRO A 44 -16.40 -32.96 12.33
N GLY A 45 -16.82 -32.50 11.15
CA GLY A 45 -18.17 -32.74 10.63
C GLY A 45 -18.49 -34.23 10.42
N ILE A 46 -17.47 -35.02 10.11
CA ILE A 46 -17.47 -36.51 10.12
C ILE A 46 -16.09 -36.99 10.64
N PRO A 47 -16.00 -38.15 11.32
CA PRO A 47 -14.72 -38.65 11.85
C PRO A 47 -13.62 -38.75 10.77
N ALA A 48 -13.96 -39.23 9.56
CA ALA A 48 -13.05 -39.36 8.43
C ALA A 48 -12.46 -38.05 7.90
N ALA A 49 -13.03 -36.88 8.26
CA ALA A 49 -12.50 -35.56 7.87
C ALA A 49 -11.23 -35.20 8.66
N GLY A 50 -10.99 -35.84 9.81
CA GLY A 50 -9.83 -35.60 10.64
C GLY A 50 -9.83 -34.24 11.34
N TRP A 51 -8.71 -33.88 11.95
CA TRP A 51 -8.50 -32.66 12.70
C TRP A 51 -7.47 -31.79 12.04
N GLU A 52 -7.80 -30.57 11.69
CA GLU A 52 -6.88 -29.60 11.07
C GLU A 52 -5.80 -29.18 12.07
N ILE A 53 -4.55 -29.33 11.65
CA ILE A 53 -3.38 -28.79 12.31
C ILE A 53 -2.76 -27.74 11.38
N ARG A 54 -2.73 -26.51 11.85
CA ARG A 54 -2.08 -25.42 11.14
C ARG A 54 -1.09 -24.73 12.07
N VAL A 55 0.20 -24.97 11.87
CA VAL A 55 1.27 -24.44 12.71
C VAL A 55 2.42 -23.89 11.86
N PRO A 56 3.09 -22.80 12.29
CA PRO A 56 4.33 -22.37 11.66
C PRO A 56 5.43 -23.38 11.92
N ASP A 57 6.22 -23.69 10.90
CA ASP A 57 7.41 -24.55 11.03
C ASP A 57 8.73 -23.75 10.96
N PHE A 58 8.65 -22.42 10.90
CA PHE A 58 9.78 -21.48 10.86
C PHE A 58 10.79 -21.74 9.72
N GLY A 59 10.43 -22.56 8.74
CA GLY A 59 11.31 -22.97 7.63
C GLY A 59 12.37 -24.00 8.03
N VAL A 60 12.27 -24.62 9.19
CA VAL A 60 13.24 -25.62 9.71
C VAL A 60 12.88 -27.06 9.35
N GLY A 61 11.61 -27.32 8.98
CA GLY A 61 11.16 -28.67 8.64
C GLY A 61 11.56 -29.09 7.22
N ARG A 62 11.45 -30.38 6.93
CA ARG A 62 11.71 -30.98 5.61
C ARG A 62 10.60 -30.63 4.61
N PRO A 63 10.91 -30.38 3.33
CA PRO A 63 9.88 -30.13 2.32
C PRO A 63 8.86 -31.25 2.13
N ASP A 64 9.28 -32.50 2.35
CA ASP A 64 8.45 -33.71 2.27
C ASP A 64 7.67 -34.02 3.55
N MET A 65 7.81 -33.18 4.58
CA MET A 65 7.20 -33.34 5.93
C MET A 65 7.52 -34.67 6.63
N ALA A 66 8.56 -35.40 6.18
CA ALA A 66 8.96 -36.69 6.75
C ALA A 66 9.56 -36.58 8.19
N ASP A 67 9.82 -35.36 8.64
CA ASP A 67 10.30 -35.03 9.97
C ASP A 67 9.17 -34.74 10.99
N VAL A 68 7.90 -34.76 10.54
CA VAL A 68 6.75 -34.40 11.38
C VAL A 68 6.17 -35.64 12.04
N VAL A 69 5.95 -35.58 13.36
CA VAL A 69 5.38 -36.67 14.15
C VAL A 69 4.40 -36.09 15.17
N LEU A 70 3.20 -36.66 15.25
CA LEU A 70 2.20 -36.32 16.27
C LEU A 70 2.12 -37.44 17.31
N ILE A 71 2.33 -37.12 18.56
CA ILE A 71 2.28 -38.08 19.71
C ILE A 71 1.12 -37.70 20.61
N GLY A 72 0.22 -38.63 20.83
CA GLY A 72 -0.91 -38.50 21.75
C GLY A 72 -0.49 -38.46 23.22
N SER A 73 -1.44 -38.15 24.09
CA SER A 73 -1.25 -38.16 25.56
C SER A 73 -0.91 -39.56 26.10
N ASP A 74 -1.32 -40.62 25.41
CA ASP A 74 -0.98 -42.02 25.67
C ASP A 74 0.40 -42.45 25.15
N ARG A 75 1.19 -41.50 24.65
CA ARG A 75 2.52 -41.69 24.02
C ARG A 75 2.52 -42.50 22.72
N LYS A 76 1.35 -42.73 22.13
CA LYS A 76 1.28 -43.37 20.79
C LYS A 76 1.30 -42.34 19.69
N GLU A 77 1.84 -42.77 18.55
CA GLU A 77 1.85 -41.96 17.33
C GLU A 77 0.45 -41.92 16.71
N ILE A 78 -0.04 -40.71 16.46
CA ILE A 78 -1.29 -40.43 15.72
C ILE A 78 -0.96 -40.28 14.24
N ALA A 79 -1.76 -40.91 13.38
CA ALA A 79 -1.55 -40.83 11.94
C ALA A 79 -1.90 -39.43 11.39
N LEU A 80 -1.14 -38.98 10.38
CA LEU A 80 -1.27 -37.68 9.75
C LEU A 80 -1.53 -37.82 8.24
N ASP A 81 -2.38 -36.96 7.69
CA ASP A 81 -2.47 -36.71 6.25
C ASP A 81 -1.79 -35.36 5.98
N PRO A 82 -0.59 -35.34 5.35
CA PRO A 82 0.08 -34.10 4.98
C PRO A 82 -0.67 -33.42 3.82
N VAL A 83 -1.16 -32.23 4.06
CA VAL A 83 -1.93 -31.46 3.06
C VAL A 83 -1.03 -30.51 2.30
N TRP A 84 -0.28 -29.67 3.02
CA TRP A 84 0.59 -28.68 2.40
C TRP A 84 1.64 -28.15 3.39
N ARG A 85 2.80 -27.81 2.85
CA ARG A 85 3.84 -27.07 3.55
C ARG A 85 4.30 -25.90 2.70
N GLY A 86 4.05 -24.69 3.18
CA GLY A 86 4.48 -23.47 2.54
C GLY A 86 6.00 -23.29 2.63
N PRO A 87 6.62 -22.65 1.63
CA PRO A 87 8.07 -22.38 1.65
C PRO A 87 8.42 -21.47 2.83
N GLY A 88 8.84 -22.09 3.93
CA GLY A 88 9.36 -21.43 5.14
C GLY A 88 8.32 -21.00 6.15
N ARG A 89 7.15 -21.75 6.38
CA ARG A 89 6.12 -21.09 7.15
C ARG A 89 5.07 -21.88 7.87
N THR A 90 4.33 -22.72 7.17
CA THR A 90 3.11 -23.31 7.71
C THR A 90 3.04 -24.76 7.31
N LEU A 91 2.90 -25.62 8.31
CA LEU A 91 2.45 -26.99 8.13
C LEU A 91 0.93 -27.00 8.16
N LEU A 92 0.31 -27.53 7.13
CA LEU A 92 -1.11 -27.85 7.09
C LEU A 92 -1.25 -29.37 7.01
N LEU A 93 -1.79 -29.95 8.06
CA LEU A 93 -1.93 -31.40 8.23
C LEU A 93 -3.35 -31.71 8.69
N LEU A 94 -3.79 -32.94 8.44
CA LEU A 94 -4.94 -33.52 9.13
C LEU A 94 -4.46 -34.64 10.05
N ALA A 95 -4.91 -34.62 11.30
CA ALA A 95 -4.68 -35.73 12.25
C ALA A 95 -5.90 -36.67 12.23
N GLU A 96 -5.64 -37.99 12.28
CA GLU A 96 -6.68 -39.03 12.35
C GLU A 96 -7.56 -38.86 13.59
N ALA A 97 -6.94 -38.48 14.70
CA ALA A 97 -7.61 -38.29 15.98
C ALA A 97 -6.92 -37.19 16.79
N MET A 98 -7.61 -36.67 17.77
CA MET A 98 -7.04 -35.83 18.84
C MET A 98 -7.40 -36.47 20.21
N PRO A 99 -6.57 -36.24 21.23
CA PRO A 99 -6.89 -36.67 22.60
C PRO A 99 -8.21 -36.03 23.07
N ASP A 100 -8.80 -36.68 24.08
CA ASP A 100 -10.00 -36.21 24.77
C ASP A 100 -9.82 -34.78 25.32
N GLU A 101 -10.93 -34.09 25.59
CA GLU A 101 -10.97 -32.73 26.09
C GLU A 101 -10.07 -32.54 27.32
N GLY A 102 -9.20 -31.53 27.26
CA GLY A 102 -8.23 -31.21 28.32
C GLY A 102 -6.88 -31.93 28.21
N ALA A 103 -6.74 -32.97 27.38
CA ALA A 103 -5.45 -33.58 27.08
C ALA A 103 -4.80 -32.95 25.83
N ALA A 104 -3.47 -32.98 25.75
CA ALA A 104 -2.73 -32.45 24.62
C ALA A 104 -1.98 -33.53 23.86
N ALA A 105 -1.99 -33.46 22.53
CA ALA A 105 -1.02 -34.13 21.68
C ALA A 105 0.20 -33.23 21.46
N MET A 106 1.37 -33.84 21.23
CA MET A 106 2.60 -33.09 20.94
C MET A 106 3.01 -33.30 19.47
N LEU A 107 3.04 -32.23 18.69
CA LEU A 107 3.57 -32.24 17.32
C LEU A 107 5.06 -31.92 17.37
N TYR A 108 5.89 -32.84 16.89
CA TYR A 108 7.34 -32.71 16.78
C TYR A 108 7.74 -32.44 15.34
N PHE A 109 8.72 -31.56 15.10
CA PHE A 109 9.16 -31.18 13.74
C PHE A 109 10.57 -30.58 13.73
N GLY A 110 11.11 -30.37 12.51
CA GLY A 110 12.38 -29.67 12.27
C GLY A 110 13.61 -30.57 12.30
N GLY A 111 13.43 -31.88 12.43
CA GLY A 111 14.53 -32.85 12.44
C GLY A 111 15.05 -33.21 11.06
N ASN A 112 16.29 -33.69 11.01
CA ASN A 112 16.90 -34.19 9.76
C ASN A 112 16.59 -35.67 9.47
N SER A 113 15.95 -36.38 10.39
CA SER A 113 15.63 -37.79 10.23
C SER A 113 14.47 -37.99 9.26
N SER A 114 14.68 -38.80 8.22
CA SER A 114 13.61 -39.28 7.36
C SER A 114 12.93 -40.46 8.08
N ARG A 115 11.82 -40.21 8.71
CA ARG A 115 10.97 -41.27 9.27
C ARG A 115 9.79 -41.49 8.32
N ARG A 116 9.34 -42.72 8.15
CA ARG A 116 8.11 -42.96 7.41
C ARG A 116 6.94 -42.43 8.26
N LEU A 117 6.25 -41.43 7.75
CA LEU A 117 5.03 -40.93 8.33
C LEU A 117 4.01 -42.07 8.48
N ARG A 118 3.40 -42.19 9.66
CA ARG A 118 2.17 -42.94 9.80
C ARG A 118 1.05 -42.12 9.18
N THR A 119 0.53 -42.57 8.05
CA THR A 119 -0.48 -41.85 7.28
C THR A 119 -1.85 -42.50 7.39
N PHE A 120 -2.89 -41.69 7.29
CA PHE A 120 -4.25 -42.12 7.02
C PHE A 120 -4.77 -41.39 5.77
N ALA A 121 -5.84 -41.88 5.18
CA ALA A 121 -6.48 -41.22 4.06
C ALA A 121 -7.69 -40.43 4.59
N ALA A 122 -7.51 -39.12 4.76
CA ALA A 122 -8.61 -38.26 5.19
C ALA A 122 -9.61 -38.04 4.05
N GLU A 123 -10.89 -38.06 4.36
CA GLU A 123 -11.93 -37.49 3.51
C GLU A 123 -11.82 -35.97 3.59
N ARG A 124 -11.12 -35.41 2.62
CA ARG A 124 -10.78 -33.99 2.67
C ARG A 124 -12.01 -33.11 2.60
N SER A 125 -12.13 -32.29 3.60
CA SER A 125 -13.05 -31.16 3.68
C SER A 125 -12.79 -30.15 2.59
N LEU A 126 -13.59 -29.06 2.49
CA LEU A 126 -13.43 -28.07 1.43
C LEU A 126 -12.02 -27.41 1.51
N LEU A 127 -11.13 -27.94 0.70
CA LEU A 127 -9.75 -27.47 0.55
C LEU A 127 -9.61 -26.60 -0.66
N LEU A 128 -9.15 -25.36 -0.49
CA LEU A 128 -8.68 -24.49 -1.58
C LEU A 128 -7.17 -24.68 -1.75
N GLU A 129 -6.73 -24.85 -2.98
CA GLU A 129 -5.33 -24.79 -3.39
C GLU A 129 -5.20 -23.83 -4.56
N THR A 130 -4.21 -22.92 -4.55
CA THR A 130 -3.91 -22.04 -5.66
C THR A 130 -2.49 -22.24 -6.17
N ARG A 131 -2.31 -22.03 -7.47
CA ARG A 131 -1.05 -22.21 -8.17
C ARG A 131 -0.86 -21.13 -9.24
N ARG A 132 0.38 -20.77 -9.53
CA ARG A 132 0.70 -19.90 -10.66
C ARG A 132 0.33 -20.59 -11.97
N MET A 133 -0.37 -19.88 -12.86
CA MET A 133 -0.69 -20.38 -14.20
C MET A 133 0.58 -20.45 -15.06
N PRO A 134 0.88 -21.61 -15.68
CA PRO A 134 2.02 -21.71 -16.60
C PRO A 134 1.82 -20.88 -17.86
N ALA A 135 2.90 -20.30 -18.39
CA ALA A 135 2.85 -19.58 -19.65
C ALA A 135 2.30 -20.46 -20.78
N GLY A 136 1.42 -19.89 -21.61
CA GLY A 136 0.77 -20.59 -22.72
C GLY A 136 -0.27 -21.65 -22.28
N ALA A 137 -0.82 -21.55 -21.09
CA ALA A 137 -1.88 -22.45 -20.62
C ALA A 137 -3.15 -22.30 -21.47
N LYS A 138 -3.70 -23.42 -21.91
CA LYS A 138 -4.95 -23.47 -22.71
C LYS A 138 -6.12 -23.75 -21.78
N ILE A 139 -6.58 -22.75 -21.04
CA ILE A 139 -7.61 -22.90 -20.00
C ILE A 139 -9.07 -22.96 -20.52
N ALA A 140 -9.29 -22.70 -21.81
CA ALA A 140 -10.64 -22.69 -22.40
C ALA A 140 -11.36 -24.06 -22.39
N THR A 141 -10.63 -25.14 -22.12
CA THR A 141 -11.19 -26.49 -21.97
C THR A 141 -10.79 -27.09 -20.64
N PHE A 142 -11.60 -27.99 -20.08
CA PHE A 142 -11.26 -28.68 -18.82
C PHE A 142 -9.96 -29.51 -18.96
N ILE A 143 -9.76 -30.16 -20.09
CA ILE A 143 -8.51 -30.91 -20.36
C ILE A 143 -7.31 -29.95 -20.32
N GLY A 144 -7.40 -28.81 -21.01
CA GLY A 144 -6.34 -27.80 -21.01
C GLY A 144 -6.09 -27.20 -19.62
N TRP A 145 -7.13 -26.98 -18.81
CA TRP A 145 -7.00 -26.60 -17.42
C TRP A 145 -6.27 -27.68 -16.59
N GLN A 146 -6.64 -28.96 -16.76
CA GLN A 146 -5.98 -30.07 -16.06
C GLN A 146 -4.48 -30.19 -16.44
N GLU A 147 -4.16 -29.97 -17.70
CA GLU A 147 -2.77 -29.94 -18.17
C GLU A 147 -1.99 -28.78 -17.55
N ALA A 148 -2.59 -27.58 -17.50
CA ALA A 148 -2.02 -26.43 -16.85
C ALA A 148 -1.79 -26.68 -15.35
N TRP A 149 -2.76 -27.27 -14.67
CA TRP A 149 -2.64 -27.66 -13.27
C TRP A 149 -1.49 -28.66 -13.02
N LYS A 150 -1.38 -29.70 -13.85
CA LYS A 150 -0.29 -30.69 -13.75
C LYS A 150 1.09 -30.08 -14.03
N ARG A 151 1.18 -29.11 -14.93
CA ARG A 151 2.43 -28.40 -15.26
C ARG A 151 2.86 -27.44 -14.15
N SER A 152 1.92 -26.84 -13.45
CA SER A 152 2.19 -25.95 -12.32
C SER A 152 2.63 -26.75 -11.11
N LYS A 153 3.93 -26.71 -10.76
CA LYS A 153 4.50 -27.45 -9.62
C LYS A 153 4.53 -26.63 -8.33
N ALA A 154 4.54 -25.29 -8.46
CA ALA A 154 4.58 -24.40 -7.31
C ALA A 154 3.16 -24.13 -6.81
N VAL A 155 2.88 -24.53 -5.58
CA VAL A 155 1.65 -24.19 -4.86
C VAL A 155 1.86 -22.84 -4.20
N ASP A 156 1.03 -21.86 -4.54
CA ASP A 156 1.05 -20.54 -3.89
C ASP A 156 0.57 -20.66 -2.44
N GLY A 157 -0.49 -21.43 -2.23
CA GLY A 157 -1.01 -21.73 -0.91
C GLY A 157 -2.14 -22.75 -0.92
N ALA A 158 -2.42 -23.28 0.27
CA ALA A 158 -3.59 -24.14 0.49
C ALA A 158 -4.18 -23.90 1.89
N ALA A 159 -5.50 -23.99 2.00
CA ALA A 159 -6.22 -23.95 3.27
C ALA A 159 -7.61 -24.58 3.16
N PHE A 160 -8.13 -25.05 4.30
CA PHE A 160 -9.56 -25.34 4.40
C PHE A 160 -10.34 -24.03 4.49
N VAL A 161 -11.37 -23.91 3.66
CA VAL A 161 -12.19 -22.70 3.54
C VAL A 161 -13.66 -23.00 3.82
N PRO A 162 -14.43 -22.01 4.32
CA PRO A 162 -15.82 -22.26 4.69
C PRO A 162 -16.76 -22.44 3.49
N LEU A 163 -16.46 -21.84 2.34
CA LEU A 163 -17.29 -21.87 1.14
C LEU A 163 -16.47 -21.49 -0.11
N ILE A 164 -17.02 -21.70 -1.29
CA ILE A 164 -16.42 -21.25 -2.55
C ILE A 164 -16.96 -19.86 -2.88
N PHE A 165 -16.26 -18.85 -2.41
CA PHE A 165 -16.54 -17.44 -2.66
C PHE A 165 -15.28 -16.60 -2.42
N HIS A 166 -14.54 -16.31 -3.50
CA HIS A 166 -13.33 -15.48 -3.45
C HIS A 166 -13.32 -14.54 -4.65
N GLY A 167 -12.79 -13.34 -4.46
CA GLY A 167 -12.60 -12.33 -5.51
C GLY A 167 -11.18 -12.33 -6.10
N GLU A 168 -10.19 -12.83 -5.36
CA GLU A 168 -8.78 -12.79 -5.71
C GLU A 168 -8.03 -14.05 -5.26
N ASN A 169 -6.76 -14.19 -5.71
CA ASN A 169 -5.89 -15.25 -5.17
C ASN A 169 -5.48 -14.91 -3.73
N PRO A 170 -5.94 -15.65 -2.71
CA PRO A 170 -5.64 -15.33 -1.31
C PRO A 170 -4.19 -15.62 -0.91
N TYR A 171 -3.41 -16.30 -1.76
CA TYR A 171 -2.07 -16.76 -1.41
C TYR A 171 -0.96 -16.23 -2.34
N GLY A 172 -1.31 -15.54 -3.41
CA GLY A 172 -0.37 -15.05 -4.40
C GLY A 172 -0.90 -13.89 -5.22
N GLU A 173 -0.32 -13.68 -6.40
CA GLU A 173 -0.79 -12.66 -7.32
C GLU A 173 -2.16 -13.01 -7.88
N SER A 174 -3.02 -12.01 -8.04
CA SER A 174 -4.39 -12.17 -8.53
C SER A 174 -4.53 -12.27 -10.04
N ASN A 175 -3.42 -12.17 -10.77
CA ASN A 175 -3.37 -12.42 -12.21
C ASN A 175 -2.69 -13.78 -12.50
N HIS A 176 -3.05 -14.41 -13.61
CA HIS A 176 -2.41 -15.64 -14.10
C HIS A 176 -2.31 -16.74 -13.03
N PHE A 177 -3.39 -17.05 -12.35
CA PHE A 177 -3.43 -18.12 -11.36
C PHE A 177 -4.50 -19.17 -11.67
N LEU A 178 -4.28 -20.36 -11.11
CA LEU A 178 -5.22 -21.48 -11.12
C LEU A 178 -5.66 -21.73 -9.68
N SER A 179 -6.95 -22.00 -9.47
CA SER A 179 -7.44 -22.45 -8.17
C SER A 179 -8.27 -23.72 -8.30
N ARG A 180 -8.17 -24.55 -7.28
CA ARG A 180 -8.90 -25.80 -7.17
C ARG A 180 -9.49 -25.94 -5.78
N TYR A 181 -10.78 -26.12 -5.72
CA TYR A 181 -11.48 -26.47 -4.50
C TYR A 181 -11.88 -27.94 -4.60
N THR A 182 -11.67 -28.68 -3.54
CA THR A 182 -12.15 -30.05 -3.41
C THR A 182 -12.79 -30.22 -2.05
N GLY A 183 -13.97 -30.81 -2.00
CA GLY A 183 -14.66 -31.00 -0.72
C GLY A 183 -15.89 -31.87 -0.84
N LEU A 184 -16.51 -32.12 0.31
CA LEU A 184 -17.75 -32.89 0.44
C LEU A 184 -18.89 -31.96 0.86
N VAL A 185 -20.01 -32.04 0.15
CA VAL A 185 -21.25 -31.31 0.46
C VAL A 185 -22.27 -32.28 1.02
N LYS A 186 -22.89 -31.93 2.14
CA LYS A 186 -24.01 -32.66 2.74
C LYS A 186 -25.25 -32.55 1.84
N THR A 187 -25.80 -33.66 1.49
CA THR A 187 -26.98 -33.75 0.59
C THR A 187 -28.26 -34.20 1.28
N GLY A 188 -28.19 -34.51 2.58
CA GLY A 188 -29.33 -34.98 3.36
C GLY A 188 -29.92 -36.25 2.77
N ASP A 189 -31.20 -36.22 2.42
CA ASP A 189 -31.89 -37.36 1.81
C ASP A 189 -31.52 -37.64 0.35
N GLY A 190 -30.65 -36.81 -0.24
CA GLY A 190 -30.30 -36.90 -1.66
C GLY A 190 -31.37 -36.32 -2.57
N GLY A 191 -31.31 -36.68 -3.86
CA GLY A 191 -32.27 -36.25 -4.86
C GLY A 191 -31.71 -35.23 -5.83
N GLU A 192 -32.62 -34.49 -6.52
CA GLU A 192 -32.19 -33.47 -7.51
C GLU A 192 -31.76 -32.17 -6.84
N LEU A 193 -30.52 -31.80 -7.07
CA LEU A 193 -29.98 -30.48 -6.72
C LEU A 193 -29.67 -29.69 -8.00
N LYS A 194 -29.79 -28.37 -7.91
CA LYS A 194 -29.43 -27.45 -8.99
C LYS A 194 -28.26 -26.57 -8.55
N PHE A 195 -27.15 -26.67 -9.27
CA PHE A 195 -25.96 -25.87 -9.03
C PHE A 195 -25.81 -24.77 -10.09
N TYR A 196 -25.18 -23.69 -9.71
CA TYR A 196 -24.72 -22.65 -10.63
C TYR A 196 -23.28 -22.23 -10.25
N THR A 197 -22.57 -21.63 -11.21
CA THR A 197 -21.26 -21.06 -10.99
C THR A 197 -21.18 -19.68 -11.60
N LEU A 198 -20.42 -18.80 -10.93
CA LEU A 198 -20.00 -17.51 -11.43
C LEU A 198 -18.50 -17.42 -11.30
N SER A 199 -17.82 -17.06 -12.37
CA SER A 199 -16.37 -16.87 -12.34
C SER A 199 -15.91 -15.82 -13.35
N ASP A 200 -14.77 -15.27 -13.09
CA ASP A 200 -13.96 -14.49 -14.00
C ASP A 200 -12.56 -15.13 -14.00
N ASP A 201 -12.03 -15.76 -15.03
CA ASP A 201 -12.50 -15.94 -16.43
C ASP A 201 -13.23 -17.25 -16.65
N VAL A 202 -12.71 -18.37 -16.14
CA VAL A 202 -13.14 -19.73 -16.45
C VAL A 202 -13.33 -20.55 -15.20
N SER A 203 -14.45 -21.29 -15.10
CA SER A 203 -14.59 -22.33 -14.09
C SER A 203 -15.23 -23.59 -14.62
N TYR A 204 -14.92 -24.70 -13.94
CA TYR A 204 -15.45 -26.03 -14.17
C TYR A 204 -15.90 -26.63 -12.85
N VAL A 205 -17.16 -27.09 -12.79
CA VAL A 205 -17.71 -27.77 -11.62
C VAL A 205 -17.88 -29.26 -11.93
N MET A 206 -17.33 -30.08 -11.07
CA MET A 206 -17.41 -31.52 -11.16
C MET A 206 -18.16 -32.06 -9.94
N ILE A 207 -19.08 -32.97 -10.15
CA ILE A 207 -19.78 -33.71 -9.10
C ILE A 207 -19.44 -35.20 -9.25
N ASP A 208 -18.89 -35.80 -8.19
CA ASP A 208 -18.36 -37.18 -8.21
C ASP A 208 -17.48 -37.50 -9.43
N GLY A 209 -16.61 -36.54 -9.77
CA GLY A 209 -15.68 -36.64 -10.91
C GLY A 209 -16.33 -36.48 -12.28
N ARG A 210 -17.64 -36.20 -12.36
CA ARG A 210 -18.35 -35.95 -13.62
C ARG A 210 -18.54 -34.46 -13.86
N PRO A 211 -18.27 -33.93 -15.08
CA PRO A 211 -18.49 -32.54 -15.39
C PRO A 211 -19.97 -32.17 -15.30
N LEU A 212 -20.29 -31.14 -14.54
CA LEU A 212 -21.66 -30.64 -14.37
C LEU A 212 -21.84 -29.28 -15.04
N LEU A 213 -20.97 -28.35 -14.77
CA LEU A 213 -21.06 -26.97 -15.23
C LEU A 213 -19.74 -26.49 -15.78
N LYS A 214 -19.83 -25.59 -16.75
CA LYS A 214 -18.71 -24.83 -17.28
C LYS A 214 -19.14 -23.37 -17.40
N TRP A 215 -18.27 -22.47 -16.92
CA TRP A 215 -18.39 -21.04 -17.18
C TRP A 215 -17.19 -20.59 -18.02
N GLN A 216 -17.45 -19.78 -19.04
CA GLN A 216 -16.43 -19.21 -19.91
C GLN A 216 -16.90 -17.83 -20.35
N GLN A 217 -16.46 -16.79 -19.68
CA GLN A 217 -16.65 -15.41 -20.13
C GLN A 217 -15.49 -14.56 -19.61
N ASN A 218 -14.87 -13.80 -20.50
CA ASN A 218 -13.92 -12.73 -20.16
C ASN A 218 -14.70 -11.45 -19.80
N GLN A 219 -15.73 -11.55 -19.02
CA GLN A 219 -16.56 -10.44 -18.56
C GLN A 219 -16.96 -10.69 -17.11
N PRO A 220 -17.05 -9.63 -16.31
CA PRO A 220 -17.50 -9.77 -14.93
C PRO A 220 -18.85 -10.49 -14.87
N PRO A 221 -19.10 -11.31 -13.84
CA PRO A 221 -20.34 -12.05 -13.69
C PRO A 221 -21.56 -11.13 -13.79
N PRO A 222 -22.65 -11.59 -14.40
CA PRO A 222 -23.86 -10.79 -14.51
C PRO A 222 -24.38 -10.41 -13.12
N LEU A 223 -24.81 -9.17 -12.98
CA LEU A 223 -25.42 -8.65 -11.74
C LEU A 223 -26.74 -9.33 -11.38
N ASP A 224 -27.42 -9.94 -12.38
CA ASP A 224 -28.68 -10.67 -12.19
C ASP A 224 -28.41 -12.18 -12.13
N PRO A 225 -28.48 -12.82 -10.94
CA PRO A 225 -28.28 -14.27 -10.81
C PRO A 225 -29.24 -15.14 -11.62
N ARG A 226 -30.38 -14.60 -12.08
CA ARG A 226 -31.34 -15.33 -12.91
C ARG A 226 -30.85 -15.61 -14.34
N THR A 227 -29.82 -14.91 -14.78
CA THR A 227 -29.20 -15.10 -16.11
C THR A 227 -28.07 -16.12 -16.10
N VAL A 228 -27.75 -16.68 -14.92
CA VAL A 228 -26.65 -17.63 -14.75
C VAL A 228 -27.06 -19.03 -15.18
N PRO A 229 -26.22 -19.78 -15.90
CA PRO A 229 -26.49 -21.19 -16.23
C PRO A 229 -26.63 -22.04 -14.96
N VAL A 230 -27.76 -22.73 -14.84
CA VAL A 230 -28.07 -23.68 -13.77
C VAL A 230 -28.05 -25.08 -14.33
N ALA A 231 -27.36 -26.00 -13.70
CA ALA A 231 -27.39 -27.41 -14.06
C ALA A 231 -27.95 -28.26 -12.92
N LYS A 232 -28.75 -29.25 -13.33
CA LYS A 232 -29.38 -30.24 -12.43
C LYS A 232 -28.51 -31.48 -12.35
N VAL A 233 -28.42 -32.04 -11.15
CA VAL A 233 -27.76 -33.30 -10.90
C VAL A 233 -28.49 -34.08 -9.80
N THR A 234 -28.64 -35.39 -10.00
CA THR A 234 -29.13 -36.28 -8.93
C THR A 234 -27.93 -36.65 -8.05
N VAL A 235 -28.02 -36.33 -6.75
CA VAL A 235 -27.00 -36.60 -5.77
C VAL A 235 -27.40 -37.73 -4.83
N PRO A 236 -26.44 -38.52 -4.31
CA PRO A 236 -26.67 -39.56 -3.33
C PRO A 236 -27.15 -38.97 -1.99
N LYS A 237 -27.64 -39.83 -1.12
CA LYS A 237 -27.90 -39.48 0.28
C LYS A 237 -26.59 -39.17 1.02
N GLU A 238 -26.73 -38.40 2.07
CA GLU A 238 -25.67 -38.01 3.01
C GLU A 238 -24.69 -36.99 2.47
N GLN A 239 -23.91 -37.32 1.43
CA GLN A 239 -22.88 -36.42 0.91
C GLN A 239 -22.50 -36.68 -0.55
N VAL A 240 -21.94 -35.67 -1.20
CA VAL A 240 -21.42 -35.75 -2.56
C VAL A 240 -20.09 -35.00 -2.68
N LYS A 241 -19.17 -35.56 -3.47
CA LYS A 241 -17.88 -34.90 -3.74
C LYS A 241 -18.04 -33.82 -4.78
N VAL A 242 -17.58 -32.63 -4.45
CA VAL A 242 -17.54 -31.46 -5.33
C VAL A 242 -16.09 -31.08 -5.61
N GLU A 243 -15.80 -30.84 -6.88
CA GLU A 243 -14.54 -30.22 -7.30
C GLU A 243 -14.85 -28.99 -8.13
N TYR A 244 -14.27 -27.85 -7.77
CA TYR A 244 -14.38 -26.60 -8.47
C TYR A 244 -13.01 -26.16 -8.96
N CYS A 245 -12.85 -26.05 -10.26
CA CYS A 245 -11.60 -25.68 -10.93
C CYS A 245 -11.78 -24.30 -11.57
N HIS A 246 -10.84 -23.40 -11.32
CA HIS A 246 -10.91 -22.02 -11.81
C HIS A 246 -9.56 -21.57 -12.38
N ALA A 247 -9.60 -20.64 -13.31
CA ALA A 247 -8.44 -19.94 -13.83
C ALA A 247 -8.79 -18.46 -14.04
N ALA A 248 -7.91 -17.57 -13.58
CA ALA A 248 -7.98 -16.13 -13.85
C ALA A 248 -6.72 -15.67 -14.60
N VAL A 249 -6.91 -14.86 -15.65
CA VAL A 249 -5.84 -14.24 -16.43
C VAL A 249 -5.58 -12.83 -15.92
N ASP A 250 -6.65 -12.06 -15.77
CA ASP A 250 -6.60 -10.67 -15.31
C ASP A 250 -7.41 -10.48 -14.02
N PRO A 251 -7.04 -9.52 -13.13
CA PRO A 251 -7.87 -9.14 -11.99
C PRO A 251 -9.04 -8.22 -12.43
N PRO A 252 -10.21 -8.22 -11.72
CA PRO A 252 -10.46 -9.05 -10.54
C PRO A 252 -10.91 -10.47 -10.94
N GLY A 253 -10.42 -11.48 -10.18
CA GLY A 253 -10.98 -12.82 -10.29
C GLY A 253 -12.34 -12.92 -9.57
N ALA A 254 -13.14 -13.92 -9.93
CA ALA A 254 -14.33 -14.29 -9.18
C ALA A 254 -14.50 -15.82 -9.19
N MET A 255 -14.72 -16.40 -8.02
CA MET A 255 -14.91 -17.83 -7.81
C MET A 255 -16.12 -18.03 -6.92
N VAL A 256 -17.24 -18.40 -7.51
CA VAL A 256 -18.50 -18.59 -6.79
C VAL A 256 -19.14 -19.91 -7.21
N LEU A 257 -19.47 -20.75 -6.24
CA LEU A 257 -20.34 -21.90 -6.41
C LEU A 257 -21.59 -21.71 -5.56
N GLY A 258 -22.73 -21.79 -6.20
CA GLY A 258 -24.01 -21.73 -5.53
C GLY A 258 -24.97 -22.83 -5.96
N TRP A 259 -26.10 -22.91 -5.29
CA TRP A 259 -27.19 -23.81 -5.58
C TRP A 259 -28.56 -23.14 -5.45
N GLU A 260 -29.58 -23.81 -5.96
CA GLU A 260 -30.95 -23.44 -5.71
C GLU A 260 -31.50 -24.19 -4.49
N GLN A 261 -31.94 -23.45 -3.48
CA GLN A 261 -32.57 -23.98 -2.30
C GLN A 261 -33.92 -23.28 -2.08
N ALA A 262 -35.01 -24.06 -1.99
CA ALA A 262 -36.37 -23.55 -1.86
C ALA A 262 -36.73 -22.49 -2.93
N GLY A 263 -36.30 -22.71 -4.18
CA GLY A 263 -36.56 -21.80 -5.32
C GLY A 263 -35.76 -20.52 -5.35
N LYS A 264 -34.74 -20.38 -4.47
CA LYS A 264 -33.83 -19.22 -4.42
C LYS A 264 -32.40 -19.64 -4.71
N LEU A 265 -31.73 -18.90 -5.58
CA LEU A 265 -30.29 -19.04 -5.82
C LEU A 265 -29.51 -18.37 -4.69
N GLY A 266 -28.50 -19.06 -4.19
CA GLY A 266 -27.59 -18.57 -3.15
C GLY A 266 -26.30 -19.37 -3.14
N ASN A 267 -25.27 -18.85 -2.50
CA ASN A 267 -24.03 -19.63 -2.31
C ASN A 267 -24.30 -20.92 -1.57
N VAL A 268 -23.55 -21.97 -1.87
CA VAL A 268 -23.57 -23.19 -1.02
C VAL A 268 -23.08 -22.76 0.37
N PRO A 269 -23.95 -22.81 1.40
CA PRO A 269 -23.61 -22.19 2.68
C PRO A 269 -22.56 -23.02 3.45
N PRO A 270 -21.78 -22.40 4.36
CA PRO A 270 -20.70 -23.06 5.08
C PRO A 270 -21.12 -24.35 5.80
N GLU A 271 -22.30 -24.37 6.41
CA GLU A 271 -22.82 -25.51 7.16
C GLU A 271 -23.17 -26.72 6.26
N SER A 272 -23.29 -26.52 4.96
CA SER A 272 -23.51 -27.60 4.00
C SER A 272 -22.20 -28.31 3.62
N TRP A 273 -21.06 -27.71 3.90
CA TRP A 273 -19.78 -28.36 3.68
C TRP A 273 -19.37 -29.21 4.88
N ILE A 274 -18.65 -30.29 4.61
CA ILE A 274 -17.98 -31.05 5.67
C ILE A 274 -16.67 -30.33 5.97
N HIS A 275 -16.43 -30.05 7.26
CA HIS A 275 -15.23 -29.40 7.76
C HIS A 275 -14.42 -30.32 8.66
N PRO A 276 -13.07 -30.18 8.68
CA PRO A 276 -12.26 -30.86 9.68
C PRO A 276 -12.56 -30.32 11.07
N GLY A 277 -12.23 -31.09 12.08
CA GLY A 277 -12.17 -30.59 13.46
C GLY A 277 -11.07 -29.55 13.58
N THR A 278 -11.20 -28.65 14.54
CA THR A 278 -10.18 -27.62 14.78
C THR A 278 -9.23 -28.01 15.90
N THR A 279 -8.01 -27.49 15.87
CA THR A 279 -7.05 -27.66 16.97
C THR A 279 -6.70 -26.31 17.59
N LYS A 280 -6.49 -26.31 18.91
CA LYS A 280 -5.92 -25.17 19.65
C LYS A 280 -4.41 -25.39 19.75
N VAL A 281 -3.64 -24.40 19.30
CA VAL A 281 -2.17 -24.43 19.29
C VAL A 281 -1.66 -23.83 20.60
N GLY A 282 -0.84 -24.56 21.32
CA GLY A 282 -0.19 -24.10 22.54
C GLY A 282 1.18 -23.47 22.31
N GLY A 283 1.98 -23.39 23.34
CA GLY A 283 3.34 -22.88 23.28
C GLY A 283 4.28 -23.81 22.52
N PHE A 284 5.21 -23.22 21.78
CA PHE A 284 6.32 -23.93 21.14
C PHE A 284 7.47 -24.14 22.12
N GLU A 285 8.15 -25.26 22.02
CA GLU A 285 9.30 -25.60 22.85
C GLU A 285 10.46 -26.11 21.97
N ALA A 286 11.69 -25.82 22.38
CA ALA A 286 12.89 -26.40 21.81
C ALA A 286 13.49 -27.46 22.72
N SER A 287 14.03 -28.53 22.13
CA SER A 287 14.57 -29.70 22.89
C SER A 287 15.73 -29.37 23.84
N ASP A 288 16.44 -28.27 23.54
CA ASP A 288 17.59 -27.78 24.33
C ASP A 288 17.22 -26.59 25.25
N GLY A 289 15.93 -26.28 25.37
CA GLY A 289 15.44 -25.15 26.17
C GLY A 289 15.77 -23.78 25.64
N ALA A 290 16.24 -23.67 24.38
CA ALA A 290 16.43 -22.40 23.72
C ALA A 290 15.10 -21.73 23.36
N PRO A 291 15.07 -20.41 23.13
CA PRO A 291 13.90 -19.73 22.59
C PRO A 291 13.60 -20.26 21.19
N VAL A 292 12.31 -20.40 20.89
CA VAL A 292 11.85 -20.78 19.57
C VAL A 292 11.69 -19.50 18.73
N PRO A 293 12.09 -19.48 17.45
CA PRO A 293 11.96 -18.28 16.60
C PRO A 293 10.50 -18.12 16.11
N ALA A 294 9.57 -18.18 17.04
CA ALA A 294 8.13 -18.07 16.83
C ALA A 294 7.71 -16.61 16.99
N GLY A 295 7.90 -15.81 15.95
CA GLY A 295 7.46 -14.43 15.93
C GLY A 295 6.09 -14.26 15.28
N GLU A 296 5.34 -13.28 15.73
CA GLU A 296 4.13 -12.78 15.09
C GLU A 296 4.52 -11.70 14.09
N VAL A 297 3.99 -11.78 12.86
CA VAL A 297 4.15 -10.76 11.82
C VAL A 297 2.78 -10.44 11.27
N VAL A 298 2.32 -9.22 11.47
CA VAL A 298 0.98 -8.78 11.05
C VAL A 298 1.04 -7.45 10.32
N ALA A 299 0.16 -7.27 9.34
CA ALA A 299 -0.11 -5.97 8.76
C ALA A 299 -1.18 -5.29 9.63
N GLU A 300 -0.79 -4.22 10.34
CA GLU A 300 -1.69 -3.50 11.25
C GLU A 300 -2.62 -2.55 10.51
N SER A 301 -2.13 -1.90 9.46
CA SER A 301 -2.91 -0.94 8.68
C SER A 301 -2.35 -0.76 7.26
N TYR A 302 -3.19 -0.21 6.38
CA TYR A 302 -2.92 -0.03 4.95
C TYR A 302 -3.32 1.38 4.55
N LEU A 303 -2.49 2.01 3.74
CA LEU A 303 -2.78 3.30 3.10
C LEU A 303 -2.64 3.13 1.59
N GLY A 304 -3.72 3.38 0.85
CA GLY A 304 -3.68 3.56 -0.60
C GLY A 304 -3.58 5.05 -0.92
N TYR A 305 -2.55 5.45 -1.68
CA TYR A 305 -2.41 6.83 -2.13
C TYR A 305 -1.82 6.89 -3.54
N GLY A 306 -2.51 7.58 -4.45
CA GLY A 306 -2.23 7.51 -5.88
C GLY A 306 -2.38 6.07 -6.39
N ASP A 307 -1.35 5.59 -7.08
CA ASP A 307 -1.22 4.21 -7.55
C ASP A 307 -0.35 3.34 -6.61
N GLN A 308 -0.05 3.82 -5.41
CA GLN A 308 0.85 3.19 -4.46
C GLN A 308 0.12 2.65 -3.23
N TRP A 309 0.69 1.58 -2.66
CA TRP A 309 0.25 1.00 -1.40
C TRP A 309 1.35 1.07 -0.35
N TYR A 310 0.95 1.40 0.86
CA TYR A 310 1.80 1.47 2.04
C TYR A 310 1.20 0.60 3.13
N VAL A 311 2.02 -0.25 3.72
CA VAL A 311 1.58 -1.21 4.73
C VAL A 311 2.38 -1.01 6.01
N ARG A 312 1.71 -0.79 7.12
CA ARG A 312 2.35 -0.78 8.42
C ARG A 312 2.42 -2.19 8.95
N ILE A 313 3.63 -2.73 9.06
CA ILE A 313 3.88 -4.08 9.53
C ILE A 313 4.39 -4.03 10.96
N LYS A 314 3.75 -4.79 11.84
CA LYS A 314 4.22 -5.09 13.18
C LYS A 314 4.87 -6.48 13.18
N CYS A 315 6.07 -6.56 13.77
CA CYS A 315 6.71 -7.83 14.12
C CYS A 315 6.88 -7.87 15.64
N ALA A 316 6.51 -8.98 16.25
CA ALA A 316 6.63 -9.17 17.69
C ALA A 316 7.05 -10.60 18.03
N ILE A 317 7.81 -10.78 19.10
CA ILE A 317 8.14 -12.07 19.69
C ILE A 317 8.01 -11.96 21.19
N ALA A 318 7.56 -13.03 21.85
CA ALA A 318 7.62 -13.14 23.30
C ALA A 318 9.07 -13.03 23.77
N ASP A 319 9.28 -12.54 25.00
CA ASP A 319 10.62 -12.36 25.58
C ASP A 319 11.45 -13.66 25.42
N PRO A 320 12.53 -13.64 24.62
CA PRO A 320 13.37 -14.82 24.44
C PRO A 320 14.25 -15.15 25.66
N GLY A 321 14.18 -14.32 26.70
CA GLY A 321 14.96 -14.47 27.93
C GLY A 321 16.28 -13.68 27.91
N THR A 322 16.93 -13.65 29.08
CA THR A 322 18.11 -12.83 29.32
C THR A 322 19.27 -13.14 28.38
N GLY A 323 19.83 -12.10 27.78
CA GLY A 323 21.03 -12.16 26.95
C GLY A 323 20.77 -12.52 25.47
N TRP A 324 19.54 -12.76 25.06
CA TRP A 324 19.20 -12.92 23.65
C TRP A 324 18.95 -11.58 23.00
N GLN A 325 19.53 -11.37 21.82
CA GLN A 325 19.27 -10.25 20.93
C GLN A 325 18.26 -10.70 19.85
N VAL A 326 17.30 -9.83 19.54
CA VAL A 326 16.26 -10.09 18.55
C VAL A 326 16.53 -9.21 17.35
N GLU A 327 16.64 -9.82 16.16
CA GLU A 327 16.83 -9.15 14.89
C GLU A 327 15.79 -9.63 13.87
N TRP A 328 15.17 -8.69 13.15
CA TRP A 328 14.27 -8.95 12.03
C TRP A 328 14.96 -8.57 10.74
N LEU A 329 15.25 -9.54 9.89
CA LEU A 329 15.91 -9.35 8.60
C LEU A 329 14.84 -9.23 7.52
N TRP A 330 14.84 -8.12 6.83
CA TRP A 330 13.87 -7.80 5.80
C TRP A 330 14.35 -8.21 4.40
N PRO A 331 13.42 -8.39 3.42
CA PRO A 331 13.79 -8.76 2.04
C PRO A 331 14.68 -7.72 1.33
N ASP A 332 14.61 -6.47 1.75
CA ASP A 332 15.43 -5.36 1.25
C ASP A 332 16.83 -5.27 1.90
N GLY A 333 17.19 -6.26 2.71
CA GLY A 333 18.49 -6.37 3.39
C GLY A 333 18.60 -5.57 4.68
N LYS A 334 17.57 -4.81 5.07
CA LYS A 334 17.58 -4.09 6.36
C LYS A 334 17.40 -5.04 7.52
N VAL A 335 17.94 -4.62 8.67
CA VAL A 335 17.81 -5.30 9.95
C VAL A 335 17.14 -4.36 10.95
N SER A 336 16.07 -4.83 11.57
CA SER A 336 15.44 -4.12 12.69
C SER A 336 15.66 -4.89 13.97
N ALA A 337 16.12 -4.23 15.03
CA ALA A 337 16.42 -4.85 16.31
C ALA A 337 15.29 -4.60 17.33
N GLY A 338 14.99 -5.61 18.13
CA GLY A 338 14.03 -5.51 19.23
C GLY A 338 12.95 -6.58 19.20
N PRO A 339 12.35 -6.88 20.35
CA PRO A 339 11.29 -7.90 20.46
C PRO A 339 9.96 -7.45 19.85
N GLU A 340 9.71 -6.15 19.78
CA GLU A 340 8.59 -5.56 19.04
C GLU A 340 9.09 -4.40 18.18
N ILE A 341 8.75 -4.44 16.90
CA ILE A 341 9.08 -3.40 15.94
C ILE A 341 7.90 -3.09 15.03
N ARG A 342 7.87 -1.87 14.52
CA ARG A 342 6.96 -1.45 13.45
C ARG A 342 7.76 -0.86 12.32
N ARG A 343 7.38 -1.22 11.09
CA ARG A 343 8.03 -0.71 9.89
C ARG A 343 7.03 -0.41 8.79
N LEU A 344 7.35 0.58 7.98
CA LEU A 344 6.64 0.87 6.73
C LEU A 344 7.15 -0.07 5.62
N TRP A 345 6.22 -0.70 4.93
CA TRP A 345 6.45 -1.51 3.75
C TRP A 345 5.72 -0.92 2.55
N PHE A 346 6.34 -1.01 1.37
CA PHE A 346 5.82 -0.45 0.13
C PHE A 346 5.34 -1.56 -0.79
N GLY A 347 4.07 -1.51 -1.19
CA GLY A 347 3.43 -2.51 -2.03
C GLY A 347 2.68 -3.60 -1.25
N LEU A 348 2.00 -4.47 -2.00
CA LEU A 348 1.18 -5.57 -1.48
C LEU A 348 1.78 -6.95 -1.71
N GLU A 349 3.04 -7.02 -2.14
CA GLU A 349 3.73 -8.29 -2.34
C GLU A 349 3.99 -9.00 -1.00
N PRO A 350 3.98 -10.34 -1.00
CA PRO A 350 4.29 -11.11 0.21
C PRO A 350 5.65 -10.74 0.81
N VAL A 351 5.66 -10.44 2.10
CA VAL A 351 6.88 -10.01 2.81
C VAL A 351 7.55 -11.21 3.45
N LYS A 352 8.74 -11.56 2.98
CA LYS A 352 9.56 -12.70 3.50
C LYS A 352 10.56 -12.17 4.53
N LEU A 353 10.37 -12.53 5.77
CA LEU A 353 11.19 -12.09 6.91
C LEU A 353 11.99 -13.24 7.48
N THR A 354 13.15 -12.95 8.06
CA THR A 354 13.85 -13.90 8.93
C THR A 354 13.96 -13.27 10.32
N LEU A 355 13.38 -13.94 11.31
CA LEU A 355 13.61 -13.65 12.72
C LEU A 355 14.89 -14.35 13.13
N ARG A 356 15.86 -13.58 13.64
CA ARG A 356 17.13 -14.08 14.15
C ARG A 356 17.25 -13.77 15.64
N LEU A 357 17.51 -14.81 16.40
CA LEU A 357 17.81 -14.73 17.83
C LEU A 357 19.28 -15.03 18.02
N ARG A 358 20.02 -14.13 18.67
CA ARG A 358 21.47 -14.25 18.86
C ARG A 358 21.81 -14.16 20.35
N LYS A 359 22.63 -15.10 20.80
CA LYS A 359 23.26 -15.04 22.14
C LYS A 359 24.67 -15.60 22.03
N ASP A 360 25.68 -14.77 22.31
CA ASP A 360 27.10 -15.09 22.13
C ASP A 360 27.37 -15.63 20.69
N ALA A 361 27.96 -16.80 20.57
CA ALA A 361 28.19 -17.48 19.28
C ALA A 361 26.96 -18.24 18.73
N ARG A 362 25.89 -18.33 19.51
CA ARG A 362 24.69 -19.08 19.12
C ARG A 362 23.73 -18.21 18.32
N VAL A 363 23.28 -18.71 17.17
CA VAL A 363 22.30 -18.07 16.30
C VAL A 363 21.18 -19.04 16.01
N ILE A 364 19.95 -18.59 16.17
CA ILE A 364 18.72 -19.33 15.82
C ILE A 364 17.95 -18.47 14.83
N GLU A 365 17.55 -19.04 13.71
CA GLU A 365 16.79 -18.34 12.69
C GLU A 365 15.46 -19.02 12.41
N GLY A 366 14.43 -18.21 12.24
CA GLY A 366 13.11 -18.64 11.80
C GLY A 366 12.60 -17.77 10.65
N ARG A 367 12.11 -18.41 9.60
CA ARG A 367 11.54 -17.71 8.44
C ARG A 367 10.06 -17.44 8.65
N GLN A 368 9.68 -16.23 8.38
CA GLN A 368 8.30 -15.76 8.44
C GLN A 368 7.88 -15.22 7.06
N VAL A 369 6.62 -15.33 6.74
CA VAL A 369 6.09 -14.63 5.58
C VAL A 369 4.72 -14.08 5.89
N LEU A 370 4.59 -12.80 5.68
CA LEU A 370 3.33 -12.09 5.71
C LEU A 370 2.74 -12.09 4.29
N LEU A 371 1.58 -12.69 4.15
CA LEU A 371 0.71 -12.48 2.99
C LEU A 371 -0.12 -11.24 3.26
N ILE A 372 -0.06 -10.27 2.36
CA ILE A 372 -0.83 -9.04 2.48
C ILE A 372 -2.11 -9.21 1.66
N PRO A 373 -3.29 -9.26 2.30
CA PRO A 373 -4.55 -9.37 1.58
C PRO A 373 -4.80 -8.10 0.75
N ARG A 374 -5.41 -8.24 -0.42
CA ARG A 374 -5.72 -7.10 -1.30
C ARG A 374 -7.11 -6.50 -1.06
N GLU A 375 -8.02 -7.24 -0.45
CA GLU A 375 -9.37 -6.79 -0.09
C GLU A 375 -9.42 -6.15 1.31
N ILE A 376 -8.67 -5.08 1.53
CA ILE A 376 -8.65 -4.42 2.83
C ILE A 376 -9.12 -2.97 2.68
N PRO A 377 -9.96 -2.48 3.61
CA PRO A 377 -10.25 -1.05 3.67
C PRO A 377 -8.97 -0.29 3.98
N ALA A 378 -8.43 0.38 2.96
CA ALA A 378 -7.30 1.28 3.13
C ALA A 378 -7.68 2.46 4.06
N ALA A 379 -6.69 2.96 4.79
CA ALA A 379 -6.83 4.24 5.46
C ALA A 379 -7.06 5.34 4.41
N SER A 380 -7.91 6.31 4.74
CA SER A 380 -8.06 7.50 3.93
C SER A 380 -7.04 8.54 4.36
N VAL A 381 -6.50 9.31 3.41
CA VAL A 381 -5.69 10.50 3.70
C VAL A 381 -6.47 11.57 4.49
N ASN A 382 -7.79 11.49 4.47
CA ASN A 382 -8.65 12.34 5.28
C ASN A 382 -8.74 11.88 6.75
N ASN A 383 -8.24 10.69 7.08
CA ASN A 383 -8.09 10.24 8.46
C ASN A 383 -6.70 10.63 8.97
N GLN A 384 -6.58 11.85 9.47
CA GLN A 384 -5.31 12.46 9.87
C GLN A 384 -4.52 11.59 10.85
N GLY A 385 -5.17 11.02 11.86
CA GLY A 385 -4.48 10.20 12.86
C GLY A 385 -3.82 8.96 12.28
N GLN A 386 -4.45 8.30 11.31
CA GLN A 386 -3.85 7.17 10.61
C GLN A 386 -2.75 7.61 9.64
N LEU A 387 -2.97 8.71 8.90
CA LEU A 387 -1.96 9.25 7.99
C LEU A 387 -0.68 9.61 8.74
N ASP A 388 -0.79 10.28 9.89
CA ASP A 388 0.36 10.70 10.72
C ASP A 388 1.23 9.50 11.15
N GLU A 389 0.62 8.33 11.41
CA GLU A 389 1.38 7.12 11.72
C GLU A 389 2.23 6.63 10.54
N PHE A 390 1.70 6.68 9.32
CA PHE A 390 2.46 6.35 8.11
C PHE A 390 3.57 7.36 7.85
N LEU A 391 3.28 8.66 7.97
CA LEU A 391 4.25 9.74 7.77
C LEU A 391 5.37 9.67 8.81
N GLY A 392 5.06 9.37 10.07
CA GLY A 392 6.04 9.21 11.14
C GLY A 392 6.98 8.01 10.93
N LEU A 393 6.53 6.95 10.24
CA LEU A 393 7.39 5.84 9.83
C LEU A 393 8.21 6.22 8.59
N LEU A 394 7.60 6.90 7.62
CA LEU A 394 8.26 7.33 6.39
C LEU A 394 9.44 8.29 6.67
N ASP A 395 9.25 9.22 7.60
CA ASP A 395 10.29 10.20 7.96
C ASP A 395 11.57 9.54 8.56
N LYS A 396 11.40 8.40 9.23
CA LYS A 396 12.50 7.61 9.81
C LYS A 396 13.26 6.76 8.79
N GLU A 397 12.66 6.52 7.61
CA GLU A 397 13.29 5.68 6.60
C GLU A 397 14.40 6.43 5.85
N ASP A 398 15.44 5.68 5.47
CA ASP A 398 16.49 6.17 4.58
C ASP A 398 16.21 5.67 3.15
N PRO A 399 15.84 6.57 2.21
CA PRO A 399 15.53 6.16 0.84
C PRO A 399 16.72 5.49 0.14
N THR A 400 17.97 5.81 0.51
CA THR A 400 19.16 5.24 -0.15
C THR A 400 19.31 3.73 0.06
N GLN A 401 18.67 3.21 1.11
CA GLN A 401 18.70 1.80 1.50
C GLN A 401 17.52 0.99 0.92
N LEU A 402 16.67 1.59 0.10
CA LEU A 402 15.47 0.97 -0.44
C LEU A 402 15.62 0.65 -1.94
N ALA A 403 14.84 -0.31 -2.43
CA ALA A 403 14.71 -0.56 -3.87
C ALA A 403 13.99 0.60 -4.58
N GLU A 404 14.21 0.75 -5.88
CA GLU A 404 13.66 1.85 -6.67
C GLU A 404 12.13 2.03 -6.51
N PRO A 405 11.28 0.99 -6.59
CA PRO A 405 9.84 1.17 -6.42
C PRO A 405 9.44 1.76 -5.07
N ALA A 406 10.13 1.36 -3.99
CA ALA A 406 9.89 1.88 -2.65
C ALA A 406 10.35 3.35 -2.51
N ARG A 407 11.47 3.73 -3.17
CA ARG A 407 11.92 5.13 -3.22
C ARG A 407 10.91 6.02 -3.94
N LYS A 408 10.37 5.54 -5.08
CA LYS A 408 9.31 6.23 -5.83
C LYS A 408 8.08 6.43 -4.96
N ALA A 409 7.58 5.36 -4.34
CA ALA A 409 6.42 5.41 -3.48
C ALA A 409 6.64 6.38 -2.30
N GLY A 410 7.79 6.29 -1.63
CA GLY A 410 8.14 7.20 -0.54
C GLY A 410 8.20 8.65 -0.98
N PHE A 411 8.75 8.95 -2.16
CA PHE A 411 8.73 10.30 -2.72
C PHE A 411 7.30 10.81 -2.95
N ILE A 412 6.42 10.02 -3.55
CA ILE A 412 5.02 10.42 -3.81
C ILE A 412 4.33 10.84 -2.52
N LEU A 413 4.46 10.04 -1.45
CA LEU A 413 3.83 10.37 -0.17
C LEU A 413 4.52 11.55 0.52
N ALA A 414 5.86 11.61 0.51
CA ALA A 414 6.62 12.68 1.15
C ALA A 414 6.39 14.04 0.50
N SER A 415 6.25 14.09 -0.85
CA SER A 415 6.07 15.34 -1.60
C SER A 415 4.77 16.06 -1.26
N ASP A 416 3.75 15.31 -0.84
CA ASP A 416 2.42 15.85 -0.61
C ASP A 416 2.16 16.15 0.87
N PHE A 417 2.81 15.42 1.80
CA PHE A 417 2.45 15.48 3.22
C PHE A 417 3.59 15.78 4.18
N LEU A 418 4.85 15.78 3.72
CA LEU A 418 6.00 16.06 4.59
C LEU A 418 6.67 17.38 4.27
N THR A 419 7.62 17.79 5.12
CA THR A 419 8.38 19.02 4.90
C THR A 419 9.17 18.96 3.59
N SER A 420 9.45 20.13 3.01
CA SER A 420 10.27 20.24 1.79
C SER A 420 11.62 19.52 1.92
N ALA A 421 12.24 19.57 3.10
CA ALA A 421 13.51 18.89 3.34
C ALA A 421 13.39 17.36 3.22
N THR A 422 12.37 16.77 3.84
CA THR A 422 12.10 15.33 3.73
C THR A 422 11.72 14.95 2.30
N ALA A 423 10.86 15.72 1.64
CA ALA A 423 10.47 15.48 0.26
C ALA A 423 11.68 15.49 -0.69
N VAL A 424 12.62 16.43 -0.51
CA VAL A 424 13.88 16.47 -1.28
C VAL A 424 14.77 15.27 -0.98
N LYS A 425 14.93 14.87 0.28
CA LYS A 425 15.66 13.64 0.64
C LYS A 425 15.13 12.43 -0.13
N TRP A 426 13.82 12.28 -0.23
CA TRP A 426 13.18 11.20 -0.99
C TRP A 426 13.34 11.37 -2.50
N ALA A 427 13.20 12.60 -3.02
CA ALA A 427 13.41 12.91 -4.43
C ALA A 427 14.85 12.55 -4.86
N GLU A 428 15.86 13.03 -4.15
CA GLU A 428 17.27 12.74 -4.45
C GLU A 428 17.59 11.26 -4.33
N GLY A 429 17.09 10.59 -3.29
CA GLY A 429 17.26 9.16 -3.10
C GLY A 429 16.66 8.33 -4.25
N TRP A 430 15.54 8.77 -4.81
CA TRP A 430 14.94 8.11 -5.97
C TRP A 430 15.63 8.47 -7.29
N LEU A 431 15.90 9.76 -7.54
CA LEU A 431 16.59 10.22 -8.76
C LEU A 431 17.95 9.56 -8.98
N ALA A 432 18.64 9.17 -7.89
CA ALA A 432 19.93 8.48 -7.95
C ALA A 432 19.88 7.10 -8.65
N VAL A 433 18.70 6.48 -8.75
CA VAL A 433 18.52 5.13 -9.32
C VAL A 433 17.47 5.08 -10.43
N ALA A 434 16.58 6.06 -10.51
CA ALA A 434 15.49 6.11 -11.47
C ALA A 434 15.98 6.42 -12.89
N LYS A 435 15.36 5.77 -13.87
CA LYS A 435 15.52 6.19 -15.26
C LYS A 435 14.74 7.49 -15.53
N PRO A 436 15.30 8.41 -16.32
CA PRO A 436 14.59 9.62 -16.72
C PRO A 436 13.26 9.30 -17.40
N GLY A 437 12.18 9.95 -16.98
CA GLY A 437 10.88 9.87 -17.63
C GLY A 437 9.68 9.76 -16.68
N GLY A 438 8.51 10.13 -17.23
CA GLY A 438 7.23 10.11 -16.52
C GLY A 438 7.01 11.26 -15.52
N GLY A 439 5.73 11.51 -15.21
CA GLY A 439 5.33 12.64 -14.35
C GLY A 439 6.00 12.69 -12.99
N PRO A 440 6.02 11.58 -12.20
CA PRO A 440 6.66 11.58 -10.89
C PRO A 440 8.17 11.89 -10.94
N TRP A 441 8.90 11.40 -11.96
CA TRP A 441 10.33 11.70 -12.12
C TRP A 441 10.56 13.19 -12.43
N ILE A 442 9.73 13.78 -13.30
CA ILE A 442 9.77 15.22 -13.60
C ILE A 442 9.49 16.03 -12.33
N ALA A 443 8.50 15.63 -11.53
CA ALA A 443 8.17 16.27 -10.27
C ALA A 443 9.33 16.21 -9.26
N ALA A 444 9.97 15.05 -9.11
CA ALA A 444 11.11 14.88 -8.21
C ALA A 444 12.30 15.74 -8.61
N LEU A 445 12.67 15.74 -9.89
CA LEU A 445 13.77 16.56 -10.39
C LEU A 445 13.47 18.06 -10.28
N THR A 446 12.25 18.45 -10.61
CA THR A 446 11.81 19.84 -10.47
C THR A 446 11.84 20.31 -9.02
N LEU A 447 11.37 19.49 -8.09
CA LEU A 447 11.44 19.76 -6.65
C LEU A 447 12.89 19.94 -6.19
N ALA A 448 13.76 19.00 -6.53
CA ALA A 448 15.16 19.03 -6.14
C ALA A 448 15.89 20.28 -6.66
N ILE A 449 15.65 20.66 -7.91
CA ILE A 449 16.22 21.87 -8.51
C ILE A 449 15.66 23.14 -7.86
N ARG A 450 14.34 23.22 -7.62
CA ARG A 450 13.71 24.38 -6.96
C ARG A 450 14.21 24.57 -5.52
N GLU A 451 14.37 23.50 -4.78
CA GLU A 451 14.91 23.59 -3.42
C GLU A 451 16.40 24.02 -3.40
N THR A 452 17.18 23.54 -4.37
CA THR A 452 18.54 24.07 -4.57
C THR A 452 18.50 25.58 -4.86
N ALA A 453 17.57 26.04 -5.70
CA ALA A 453 17.44 27.43 -6.08
C ALA A 453 17.12 28.40 -4.92
N LYS A 454 16.45 27.93 -3.86
CA LYS A 454 16.19 28.74 -2.66
C LYS A 454 17.48 29.20 -1.97
N ARG A 455 18.54 28.40 -2.07
CA ARG A 455 19.84 28.67 -1.43
C ARG A 455 20.89 29.16 -2.43
N ASP A 456 20.96 28.50 -3.58
CA ASP A 456 21.92 28.80 -4.65
C ASP A 456 21.26 28.68 -6.04
N PRO A 457 20.68 29.79 -6.56
CA PRO A 457 20.05 29.79 -7.87
C PRO A 457 21.01 29.46 -9.02
N LYS A 458 22.31 29.81 -8.89
CA LYS A 458 23.32 29.51 -9.92
C LYS A 458 23.62 28.01 -9.98
N ALA A 459 23.76 27.39 -8.83
CA ALA A 459 23.93 25.93 -8.75
C ALA A 459 22.71 25.19 -9.29
N ALA A 460 21.49 25.68 -9.03
CA ALA A 460 20.26 25.10 -9.58
C ALA A 460 20.22 25.18 -11.11
N LEU A 461 20.59 26.32 -11.70
CA LEU A 461 20.67 26.47 -13.15
C LEU A 461 21.79 25.58 -13.73
N ALA A 462 22.98 25.56 -13.10
CA ALA A 462 24.08 24.68 -13.52
C ALA A 462 23.69 23.19 -13.48
N ARG A 463 22.91 22.77 -12.47
CA ARG A 463 22.38 21.41 -12.41
C ARG A 463 21.43 21.10 -13.57
N LEU A 464 20.55 22.02 -13.89
CA LEU A 464 19.64 21.89 -15.05
C LEU A 464 20.44 21.82 -16.36
N ASP A 465 21.46 22.68 -16.51
CA ASP A 465 22.34 22.73 -17.69
C ASP A 465 23.22 21.49 -17.81
N GLY A 466 23.62 20.88 -16.70
CA GLY A 466 24.42 19.66 -16.65
C GLY A 466 23.68 18.37 -16.88
N LEU A 467 22.36 18.39 -17.09
CA LEU A 467 21.58 17.17 -17.35
C LEU A 467 22.02 16.50 -18.64
N VAL A 468 22.13 15.17 -18.62
CA VAL A 468 22.35 14.35 -19.83
C VAL A 468 21.19 14.51 -20.82
N LEU A 469 21.47 14.27 -22.09
CA LEU A 469 20.51 14.51 -23.19
C LEU A 469 19.17 13.78 -22.97
N GLU A 470 19.22 12.54 -22.48
CA GLU A 470 18.02 11.74 -22.16
C GLU A 470 17.15 12.40 -21.08
N ALA A 471 17.77 12.89 -20.00
CA ALA A 471 17.07 13.58 -18.92
C ALA A 471 16.47 14.92 -19.39
N ARG A 472 17.18 15.67 -20.22
CA ARG A 472 16.65 16.91 -20.84
C ARG A 472 15.47 16.60 -21.76
N ALA A 473 15.57 15.56 -22.58
CA ALA A 473 14.48 15.14 -23.46
C ALA A 473 13.24 14.70 -22.64
N ALA A 474 13.45 13.98 -21.55
CA ALA A 474 12.38 13.55 -20.64
C ALA A 474 11.68 14.71 -19.94
N LEU A 475 12.39 15.80 -19.60
CA LEU A 475 11.80 17.03 -19.05
C LEU A 475 10.94 17.77 -20.08
N GLY A 476 11.36 17.79 -21.35
CA GLY A 476 10.62 18.50 -22.40
C GLY A 476 10.29 19.95 -22.05
N SER A 477 9.04 20.37 -22.27
CA SER A 477 8.55 21.71 -21.95
C SER A 477 8.63 22.07 -20.46
N ALA A 478 8.57 21.08 -19.55
CA ALA A 478 8.75 21.32 -18.12
C ALA A 478 10.15 21.83 -17.79
N GLY A 479 11.19 21.35 -18.48
CA GLY A 479 12.56 21.83 -18.33
C GLY A 479 12.73 23.29 -18.77
N SER A 480 12.15 23.65 -19.91
CA SER A 480 12.16 25.04 -20.39
C SER A 480 11.42 26.00 -19.45
N LEU A 481 10.29 25.56 -18.89
CA LEU A 481 9.56 26.36 -17.90
C LEU A 481 10.33 26.50 -16.60
N LEU A 482 11.00 25.44 -16.16
CA LEU A 482 11.85 25.47 -14.95
C LEU A 482 13.02 26.45 -15.14
N GLU A 483 13.66 26.46 -16.32
CA GLU A 483 14.71 27.42 -16.64
C GLU A 483 14.18 28.86 -16.62
N LEU A 484 13.01 29.11 -17.22
CA LEU A 484 12.37 30.43 -17.17
C LEU A 484 12.08 30.83 -15.70
N ASP A 485 11.52 29.93 -14.89
CA ASP A 485 11.24 30.20 -13.47
C ASP A 485 12.51 30.59 -12.70
N LEU A 486 13.62 29.87 -12.91
CA LEU A 486 14.91 30.18 -12.28
C LEU A 486 15.44 31.55 -12.70
N ARG A 487 15.40 31.87 -14.01
CA ARG A 487 15.88 33.15 -14.54
C ARG A 487 15.01 34.32 -14.11
N VAL A 488 13.69 34.15 -14.08
CA VAL A 488 12.74 35.22 -13.68
C VAL A 488 12.83 35.51 -12.20
N PHE A 489 12.61 34.47 -11.37
CA PHE A 489 12.32 34.66 -9.94
C PHE A 489 13.55 34.57 -9.07
N ALA A 490 14.48 33.65 -9.37
CA ALA A 490 15.65 33.42 -8.54
C ALA A 490 16.85 34.28 -8.95
N LEU A 491 17.11 34.43 -10.24
CA LEU A 491 18.27 35.18 -10.79
C LEU A 491 17.97 36.59 -11.20
N LYS A 492 16.71 36.90 -11.55
CA LYS A 492 16.30 38.17 -12.20
C LYS A 492 17.14 38.47 -13.47
N ASP A 493 17.45 37.41 -14.22
CA ASP A 493 18.40 37.42 -15.33
C ASP A 493 17.78 38.05 -16.59
N PRO A 494 18.40 39.10 -17.16
CA PRO A 494 17.89 39.74 -18.39
C PRO A 494 17.88 38.80 -19.61
N LEU A 495 18.63 37.72 -19.62
CA LEU A 495 18.61 36.70 -20.68
C LEU A 495 17.24 36.00 -20.82
N VAL A 496 16.39 36.10 -19.81
CA VAL A 496 15.01 35.58 -19.84
C VAL A 496 14.22 36.17 -21.01
N VAL A 497 14.49 37.42 -21.41
CA VAL A 497 13.75 38.10 -22.52
C VAL A 497 13.98 37.34 -23.83
N GLY A 498 15.24 37.06 -24.17
CA GLY A 498 15.58 36.29 -25.37
C GLY A 498 15.00 34.88 -25.37
N LEU A 499 15.16 34.17 -24.26
CA LEU A 499 14.63 32.81 -24.08
C LEU A 499 13.09 32.77 -24.19
N ALA A 500 12.39 33.66 -23.49
CA ALA A 500 10.93 33.72 -23.54
C ALA A 500 10.40 34.04 -24.94
N VAL A 501 11.04 34.97 -25.67
CA VAL A 501 10.68 35.29 -27.05
C VAL A 501 10.90 34.08 -27.98
N GLN A 502 11.96 33.31 -27.78
CA GLN A 502 12.22 32.09 -28.53
C GLN A 502 11.14 31.02 -28.24
N LEU A 503 10.82 30.78 -26.99
CA LEU A 503 9.82 29.82 -26.59
C LEU A 503 8.40 30.23 -26.98
N ALA A 504 8.09 31.49 -27.00
CA ALA A 504 6.81 32.03 -27.49
C ALA A 504 6.55 31.74 -28.99
N LYS A 505 7.59 31.41 -29.76
CA LYS A 505 7.49 30.98 -31.17
C LYS A 505 7.40 29.45 -31.31
N SER A 506 7.39 28.71 -30.19
CA SER A 506 7.26 27.26 -30.19
C SER A 506 5.94 26.81 -30.82
N GLY A 507 5.95 25.65 -31.47
CA GLY A 507 4.72 24.96 -31.91
C GLY A 507 3.85 24.47 -30.76
N ASP A 508 4.41 24.31 -29.55
CA ASP A 508 3.69 24.01 -28.31
C ASP A 508 3.01 25.28 -27.79
N LYS A 509 1.69 25.39 -28.02
CA LYS A 509 0.90 26.56 -27.62
C LYS A 509 0.89 26.78 -26.10
N ALA A 510 0.94 25.71 -25.32
CA ALA A 510 0.95 25.82 -23.85
C ALA A 510 2.30 26.40 -23.38
N LEU A 511 3.40 25.91 -23.91
CA LEU A 511 4.73 26.42 -23.61
C LEU A 511 4.87 27.88 -24.07
N ALA A 512 4.39 28.22 -25.26
CA ALA A 512 4.40 29.59 -25.78
C ALA A 512 3.61 30.58 -24.90
N SER A 513 2.40 30.16 -24.45
CA SER A 513 1.59 30.95 -23.52
C SER A 513 2.32 31.14 -22.17
N MET A 514 2.86 30.09 -21.60
CA MET A 514 3.61 30.17 -20.34
C MET A 514 4.88 31.03 -20.45
N ALA A 515 5.57 30.97 -21.58
CA ALA A 515 6.73 31.84 -21.84
C ALA A 515 6.35 33.31 -21.82
N GLN A 516 5.22 33.67 -22.43
CA GLN A 516 4.69 35.04 -22.37
C GLN A 516 4.29 35.45 -20.95
N ILE A 517 3.68 34.52 -20.17
CA ILE A 517 3.33 34.78 -18.78
C ILE A 517 4.58 35.05 -17.94
N ARG A 518 5.64 34.27 -18.11
CA ARG A 518 6.92 34.45 -17.38
C ARG A 518 7.66 35.70 -17.78
N LEU A 519 7.58 36.08 -19.06
CA LEU A 519 8.11 37.36 -19.53
C LEU A 519 7.35 38.54 -18.90
N GLY A 520 6.02 38.41 -18.76
CA GLY A 520 5.19 39.40 -18.08
C GLY A 520 5.55 39.48 -16.56
N ASP A 521 5.73 38.35 -15.88
CA ASP A 521 6.24 38.29 -14.51
C ASP A 521 7.60 39.03 -14.38
N TYR A 522 8.55 38.79 -15.30
CA TYR A 522 9.83 39.47 -15.29
C TYR A 522 9.69 40.99 -15.43
N HIS A 523 8.84 41.46 -16.36
CA HIS A 523 8.56 42.89 -16.52
C HIS A 523 7.91 43.48 -15.26
N LEU A 524 6.95 42.77 -14.65
CA LEU A 524 6.25 43.23 -13.46
C LEU A 524 7.21 43.38 -12.28
N LEU A 525 8.10 42.41 -12.05
CA LEU A 525 9.13 42.47 -11.03
C LEU A 525 10.10 43.65 -11.19
N ASN A 526 10.30 44.08 -12.41
CA ASN A 526 11.13 45.26 -12.75
C ASN A 526 10.33 46.55 -12.84
N GLY A 527 9.06 46.59 -12.42
CA GLY A 527 8.21 47.75 -12.37
C GLY A 527 7.69 48.21 -13.77
N ARG A 528 7.85 47.38 -14.79
CA ARG A 528 7.40 47.67 -16.16
C ARG A 528 6.00 47.11 -16.39
N VAL A 529 5.00 47.80 -15.81
CA VAL A 529 3.61 47.33 -15.78
C VAL A 529 2.98 47.22 -17.16
N ASP A 530 3.24 48.20 -18.07
CA ASP A 530 2.66 48.21 -19.40
C ASP A 530 3.22 47.07 -20.29
N GLU A 531 4.50 46.74 -20.14
CA GLU A 531 5.13 45.62 -20.83
C GLU A 531 4.57 44.30 -20.30
N ALA A 532 4.39 44.18 -18.98
CA ALA A 532 3.77 43.03 -18.37
C ALA A 532 2.34 42.80 -18.88
N ALA A 533 1.53 43.87 -18.94
CA ALA A 533 0.16 43.81 -19.45
C ALA A 533 0.12 43.32 -20.92
N ARG A 534 1.04 43.81 -21.78
CA ARG A 534 1.16 43.33 -23.16
C ARG A 534 1.50 41.84 -23.25
N CYS A 535 2.42 41.39 -22.42
CA CYS A 535 2.78 39.94 -22.37
C CYS A 535 1.59 39.09 -21.91
N PHE A 536 0.87 39.49 -20.86
CA PHE A 536 -0.29 38.75 -20.37
C PHE A 536 -1.43 38.71 -21.39
N ALA A 537 -1.69 39.83 -22.10
CA ALA A 537 -2.67 39.85 -23.16
C ALA A 537 -2.29 38.99 -24.39
N ALA A 538 -0.99 38.84 -24.66
CA ALA A 538 -0.52 37.95 -25.71
C ALA A 538 -0.60 36.45 -25.33
N ALA A 539 -0.60 36.13 -24.04
CA ALA A 539 -0.62 34.78 -23.54
C ALA A 539 -1.99 34.08 -23.62
N VAL A 540 -3.10 34.83 -23.57
CA VAL A 540 -4.47 34.30 -23.47
C VAL A 540 -5.39 34.89 -24.55
N PRO A 541 -6.24 34.06 -25.21
CA PRO A 541 -7.23 34.54 -26.16
C PRO A 541 -8.25 35.48 -25.50
N LYS A 542 -8.62 36.59 -26.17
CA LYS A 542 -9.58 37.61 -25.68
C LYS A 542 -10.94 37.07 -25.21
N ALA A 543 -11.36 35.87 -25.66
CA ALA A 543 -12.62 35.26 -25.27
C ALA A 543 -12.63 34.77 -23.80
N ALA A 544 -11.47 34.48 -23.19
CA ALA A 544 -11.36 34.02 -21.81
C ALA A 544 -11.51 35.15 -20.77
N GLU A 545 -11.40 36.43 -21.19
CA GLU A 545 -11.45 37.56 -20.25
C GLU A 545 -12.86 37.92 -19.76
N ARG A 546 -13.93 37.47 -20.45
CA ARG A 546 -15.33 37.89 -20.13
C ARG A 546 -15.87 37.35 -18.80
N GLN A 547 -15.30 36.27 -18.26
CA GLN A 547 -15.71 35.68 -16.99
C GLN A 547 -14.70 35.99 -15.86
N GLY A 548 -13.81 36.93 -16.07
CA GLY A 548 -12.66 37.22 -15.23
C GLY A 548 -12.92 37.28 -13.73
N PRO A 549 -13.75 38.21 -13.23
CA PRO A 549 -13.94 38.41 -11.80
C PRO A 549 -14.57 37.21 -11.09
N VAL A 550 -15.46 36.46 -11.75
CA VAL A 550 -16.10 35.27 -11.19
C VAL A 550 -15.09 34.12 -11.08
N LEU A 551 -14.25 33.94 -12.11
CA LEU A 551 -13.20 32.91 -12.12
C LEU A 551 -12.12 33.22 -11.08
N ASP A 552 -11.73 34.51 -10.94
CA ASP A 552 -10.73 34.95 -9.99
C ASP A 552 -11.20 34.67 -8.55
N ARG A 553 -12.46 35.02 -8.20
CA ARG A 553 -13.06 34.74 -6.91
C ARG A 553 -13.19 33.22 -6.65
N ALA A 554 -13.66 32.44 -7.61
CA ALA A 554 -13.79 31.00 -7.47
C ALA A 554 -12.43 30.31 -7.26
N SER A 555 -11.38 30.80 -7.95
CA SER A 555 -10.03 30.27 -7.80
C SER A 555 -9.42 30.61 -6.47
N SER A 556 -9.58 31.84 -5.98
CA SER A 556 -9.08 32.29 -4.69
C SER A 556 -9.72 31.51 -3.54
N LEU A 557 -11.06 31.32 -3.54
CA LEU A 557 -11.77 30.52 -2.53
C LEU A 557 -11.34 29.06 -2.54
N ALA A 558 -11.19 28.44 -3.73
CA ALA A 558 -10.74 27.06 -3.82
C ALA A 558 -9.31 26.88 -3.28
N ILE A 559 -8.41 27.82 -3.58
CA ILE A 559 -7.04 27.79 -3.04
C ILE A 559 -7.08 27.98 -1.52
N GLU A 560 -7.91 28.88 -1.01
CA GLU A 560 -8.03 29.09 0.43
C GLU A 560 -8.48 27.83 1.18
N GLU A 561 -9.47 27.13 0.65
CA GLU A 561 -9.98 25.86 1.22
C GLU A 561 -8.88 24.80 1.24
N LEU A 562 -8.21 24.58 0.10
CA LEU A 562 -7.11 23.63 0.00
C LEU A 562 -5.95 23.93 0.97
N LEU A 563 -5.63 25.21 1.18
CA LEU A 563 -4.60 25.61 2.13
C LEU A 563 -5.05 25.43 3.59
N LYS A 564 -6.34 25.58 3.91
CA LYS A 564 -6.89 25.27 5.25
C LYS A 564 -6.80 23.78 5.56
N GLU A 565 -7.02 22.95 4.55
CA GLU A 565 -6.94 21.48 4.66
C GLU A 565 -5.51 20.94 4.51
N ASN A 566 -4.51 21.81 4.37
CA ASN A 566 -3.09 21.47 4.16
C ASN A 566 -2.80 20.69 2.86
N HIS A 567 -3.64 20.86 1.84
CA HIS A 567 -3.49 20.25 0.52
C HIS A 567 -2.64 21.15 -0.41
N LEU A 568 -1.37 21.35 -0.05
CA LEU A 568 -0.47 22.30 -0.72
C LEU A 568 -0.24 21.98 -2.21
N THR A 569 -0.11 20.71 -2.57
CA THR A 569 0.10 20.26 -3.96
C THR A 569 -1.10 20.61 -4.83
N GLU A 570 -2.32 20.37 -4.34
CA GLU A 570 -3.55 20.70 -5.06
C GLU A 570 -3.76 22.22 -5.15
N ALA A 571 -3.45 22.96 -4.07
CA ALA A 571 -3.50 24.41 -4.08
C ALA A 571 -2.55 25.01 -5.11
N ARG A 572 -1.33 24.45 -5.26
CA ARG A 572 -0.36 24.85 -6.29
C ARG A 572 -0.88 24.56 -7.70
N ALA A 573 -1.42 23.37 -7.94
CA ALA A 573 -1.99 22.99 -9.24
C ALA A 573 -3.17 23.90 -9.63
N LYS A 574 -4.02 24.26 -8.65
CA LYS A 574 -5.14 25.18 -8.83
C LYS A 574 -4.65 26.60 -9.17
N LEU A 575 -3.62 27.07 -8.45
CA LEU A 575 -2.97 28.35 -8.73
C LEU A 575 -2.38 28.40 -10.14
N GLU A 576 -1.62 27.38 -10.54
CA GLU A 576 -1.03 27.29 -11.89
C GLU A 576 -2.11 27.31 -12.98
N THR A 577 -3.24 26.67 -12.73
CA THR A 577 -4.40 26.69 -13.63
C THR A 577 -4.97 28.09 -13.75
N TRP A 578 -5.16 28.80 -12.63
CA TRP A 578 -5.63 30.19 -12.59
C TRP A 578 -4.62 31.11 -13.28
N GLU A 579 -3.32 30.96 -13.02
CA GLU A 579 -2.26 31.72 -13.68
C GLU A 579 -2.28 31.59 -15.21
N ARG A 580 -2.57 30.40 -15.72
CA ARG A 580 -2.70 30.18 -17.19
C ARG A 580 -3.96 30.75 -17.77
N GLN A 581 -5.08 30.65 -17.06
CA GLN A 581 -6.37 31.13 -17.55
C GLN A 581 -6.53 32.64 -17.46
N ARG A 582 -5.95 33.26 -16.42
CA ARG A 582 -6.11 34.66 -16.07
C ARG A 582 -4.79 35.33 -15.64
N PRO A 583 -3.78 35.37 -16.54
CA PRO A 583 -2.49 35.97 -16.17
C PRO A 583 -2.58 37.46 -15.84
N ALA A 584 -3.55 38.18 -16.39
CA ALA A 584 -3.79 39.59 -16.10
C ALA A 584 -4.27 39.86 -14.66
N ALA A 585 -4.81 38.86 -13.96
CA ALA A 585 -5.21 38.99 -12.54
C ALA A 585 -4.01 39.35 -11.62
N ARG A 586 -2.78 39.20 -12.07
CA ARG A 586 -1.59 39.70 -11.37
C ARG A 586 -1.56 41.23 -11.28
N LEU A 587 -2.07 41.91 -12.28
CA LEU A 587 -2.15 43.38 -12.32
C LEU A 587 -3.16 43.92 -11.31
N ASP A 588 -4.16 43.09 -10.94
CA ASP A 588 -5.14 43.41 -9.92
C ASP A 588 -4.63 43.11 -8.50
N GLY A 589 -3.50 42.43 -8.34
CA GLY A 589 -2.85 42.12 -7.05
C GLY A 589 -3.31 40.83 -6.39
N ASP A 590 -4.54 40.43 -6.60
CA ASP A 590 -5.13 39.23 -5.93
C ASP A 590 -4.36 37.96 -6.19
N GLN A 591 -4.02 37.69 -7.43
CA GLN A 591 -3.28 36.50 -7.80
C GLN A 591 -1.87 36.46 -7.21
N LEU A 592 -1.21 37.63 -7.06
CA LEU A 592 0.09 37.75 -6.40
C LEU A 592 0.01 37.41 -4.91
N LEU A 593 -1.03 37.88 -4.22
CA LEU A 593 -1.26 37.55 -2.82
C LEU A 593 -1.43 36.01 -2.61
N TRP A 594 -2.25 35.39 -3.45
CA TRP A 594 -2.46 33.94 -3.33
C TRP A 594 -1.23 33.14 -3.70
N ARG A 595 -0.48 33.57 -4.72
CA ARG A 595 0.81 32.98 -5.08
C ARG A 595 1.82 33.10 -3.94
N ALA A 596 1.86 34.24 -3.29
CA ALA A 596 2.71 34.46 -2.12
C ALA A 596 2.32 33.54 -0.94
N ARG A 597 1.01 33.33 -0.67
CA ARG A 597 0.56 32.41 0.39
C ARG A 597 0.94 30.95 0.10
N VAL A 598 0.75 30.51 -1.14
CA VAL A 598 1.18 29.16 -1.58
C VAL A 598 2.71 29.02 -1.48
N SER A 599 3.47 30.02 -1.94
CA SER A 599 4.94 30.01 -1.83
C SER A 599 5.41 30.03 -0.38
N PHE A 600 4.74 30.79 0.50
CA PHE A 600 5.05 30.83 1.92
C PHE A 600 4.90 29.46 2.60
N LEU A 601 3.79 28.77 2.36
CA LEU A 601 3.55 27.42 2.90
C LEU A 601 4.46 26.35 2.26
N ALA A 602 4.95 26.60 1.04
CA ALA A 602 5.99 25.80 0.40
C ALA A 602 7.42 26.15 0.89
N GLU A 603 7.55 26.97 1.95
CA GLU A 603 8.82 27.42 2.51
C GLU A 603 9.71 28.19 1.51
N ASP A 604 9.11 28.71 0.43
CA ASP A 604 9.77 29.64 -0.50
C ASP A 604 9.47 31.08 -0.11
N TRP A 605 9.98 31.46 1.05
CA TRP A 605 9.70 32.77 1.65
C TRP A 605 10.27 33.92 0.84
N GLY A 606 11.36 33.68 0.09
CA GLY A 606 11.96 34.68 -0.80
C GLY A 606 11.02 35.05 -1.94
N ARG A 607 10.41 34.06 -2.57
CA ARG A 607 9.40 34.28 -3.62
C ARG A 607 8.11 34.88 -3.06
N ALA A 608 7.67 34.41 -1.90
CA ALA A 608 6.51 34.97 -1.23
C ALA A 608 6.71 36.49 -0.98
N LEU A 609 7.84 36.87 -0.42
CA LEU A 609 8.19 38.29 -0.17
C LEU A 609 8.18 39.10 -1.48
N GLN A 610 8.78 38.57 -2.53
CA GLN A 610 8.87 39.21 -3.84
C GLN A 610 7.49 39.52 -4.45
N ASP A 611 6.55 38.57 -4.38
CA ASP A 611 5.19 38.74 -4.88
C ASP A 611 4.41 39.78 -4.04
N LEU A 612 4.58 39.77 -2.71
CA LEU A 612 3.93 40.72 -1.81
C LEU A 612 4.45 42.16 -2.04
N GLU A 613 5.77 42.33 -2.17
CA GLU A 613 6.36 43.62 -2.48
C GLU A 613 5.90 44.15 -3.87
N THR A 614 5.77 43.22 -4.84
CA THR A 614 5.27 43.60 -6.18
C THR A 614 3.81 44.03 -6.10
N SER A 615 2.95 43.32 -5.38
CA SER A 615 1.55 43.67 -5.19
C SER A 615 1.39 45.08 -4.60
N LEU A 616 2.15 45.42 -3.56
CA LEU A 616 2.15 46.75 -2.95
C LEU A 616 2.59 47.86 -3.91
N LYS A 617 3.56 47.58 -4.80
CA LYS A 617 4.07 48.53 -5.78
C LYS A 617 3.06 48.84 -6.88
N ILE A 618 2.32 47.83 -7.35
CA ILE A 618 1.39 48.01 -8.48
C ILE A 618 0.02 48.55 -8.02
N ARG A 619 -0.40 48.30 -6.79
CA ARG A 619 -1.70 48.70 -6.23
C ARG A 619 -1.60 49.20 -4.80
N PRO A 620 -0.95 50.35 -4.57
CA PRO A 620 -0.93 50.93 -3.23
C PRO A 620 -2.35 51.35 -2.82
N GLY A 621 -2.74 51.07 -1.57
CA GLY A 621 -4.05 51.41 -1.05
C GLY A 621 -5.19 50.46 -1.45
N ALA A 622 -4.87 49.30 -2.06
CA ALA A 622 -5.88 48.29 -2.38
C ALA A 622 -6.47 47.66 -1.12
N PRO A 623 -7.71 47.13 -1.15
CA PRO A 623 -8.33 46.46 0.01
C PRO A 623 -7.49 45.32 0.59
N GLU A 624 -6.74 44.62 -0.26
CA GLU A 624 -5.88 43.50 0.09
C GLU A 624 -4.56 43.92 0.77
N GLU A 625 -4.23 45.20 0.77
CA GLU A 625 -2.96 45.72 1.31
C GLU A 625 -2.72 45.27 2.75
N ILE A 626 -3.77 45.16 3.55
CA ILE A 626 -3.69 44.74 4.94
C ILE A 626 -3.19 43.32 5.05
N ASP A 627 -3.74 42.41 4.24
CA ASP A 627 -3.31 41.03 4.15
C ASP A 627 -1.89 40.93 3.57
N VAL A 628 -1.60 41.67 2.53
CA VAL A 628 -0.28 41.71 1.90
C VAL A 628 0.79 42.13 2.91
N ARG A 629 0.59 43.21 3.67
CA ARG A 629 1.53 43.66 4.72
C ARG A 629 1.68 42.64 5.85
N PHE A 630 0.58 42.01 6.26
CA PHE A 630 0.66 40.95 7.28
C PHE A 630 1.54 39.80 6.83
N TRP A 631 1.31 39.28 5.63
CA TRP A 631 2.10 38.18 5.09
C TRP A 631 3.53 38.58 4.74
N GLN A 632 3.77 39.86 4.34
CA GLN A 632 5.11 40.41 4.14
C GLN A 632 5.94 40.34 5.44
N GLY A 633 5.36 40.76 6.57
CA GLY A 633 6.02 40.64 7.87
C GLY A 633 6.30 39.19 8.24
N ARG A 634 5.37 38.26 7.92
CA ARG A 634 5.58 36.81 8.11
C ARG A 634 6.77 36.31 7.30
N ALA A 635 6.82 36.60 6.01
CA ALA A 635 7.90 36.16 5.13
C ALA A 635 9.27 36.74 5.53
N LEU A 636 9.32 38.01 5.93
CA LEU A 636 10.53 38.64 6.46
C LEU A 636 11.03 37.96 7.75
N CYS A 637 10.11 37.58 8.64
CA CYS A 637 10.45 36.88 9.87
C CYS A 637 11.11 35.52 9.60
N GLU A 638 10.51 34.71 8.71
CA GLU A 638 11.06 33.39 8.32
C GLU A 638 12.43 33.53 7.60
N LEU A 639 12.65 34.62 6.87
CA LEU A 639 13.94 34.97 6.26
C LEU A 639 14.98 35.50 7.28
N GLY A 640 14.65 35.56 8.57
CA GLY A 640 15.54 36.09 9.61
C GLY A 640 15.61 37.62 9.67
N ARG A 641 14.87 38.36 8.80
CA ARG A 641 14.84 39.84 8.71
C ARG A 641 13.85 40.42 9.71
N LYS A 642 14.03 40.08 10.99
CA LYS A 642 13.08 40.34 12.09
C LYS A 642 12.82 41.84 12.34
N ALA A 643 13.86 42.68 12.18
CA ALA A 643 13.71 44.12 12.35
C ALA A 643 12.73 44.72 11.34
N GLU A 644 12.90 44.35 10.07
CA GLU A 644 12.03 44.81 8.98
C GLU A 644 10.60 44.24 9.13
N ALA A 645 10.43 43.00 9.57
CA ALA A 645 9.15 42.42 9.90
C ALA A 645 8.38 43.24 10.95
N ARG A 646 9.09 43.66 12.02
CA ARG A 646 8.48 44.52 13.08
C ARG A 646 8.08 45.89 12.55
N GLU A 647 8.88 46.51 11.68
CA GLU A 647 8.53 47.79 11.03
C GLU A 647 7.26 47.67 10.24
N ILE A 648 7.12 46.64 9.38
CA ILE A 648 5.92 46.41 8.60
C ILE A 648 4.70 46.19 9.52
N TRP A 649 4.81 45.37 10.54
CA TRP A 649 3.69 45.07 11.45
C TRP A 649 3.33 46.30 12.32
N ASN A 650 4.30 47.10 12.78
CA ASN A 650 4.04 48.31 13.50
C ASN A 650 3.30 49.36 12.63
N SER A 651 3.71 49.47 11.36
CA SER A 651 2.98 50.32 10.39
C SER A 651 1.54 49.80 10.19
N LEU A 652 1.36 48.50 10.02
CA LEU A 652 0.03 47.87 9.87
C LEU A 652 -0.87 48.16 11.09
N ILE A 653 -0.34 47.97 12.29
CA ILE A 653 -1.03 48.21 13.56
C ILE A 653 -1.43 49.70 13.70
N LYS A 654 -0.55 50.61 13.31
CA LYS A 654 -0.80 52.03 13.34
C LYS A 654 -1.89 52.47 12.34
N ASP A 655 -1.79 51.95 11.10
CA ASP A 655 -2.69 52.37 10.02
C ASP A 655 -4.08 51.72 10.13
N TYR A 656 -4.17 50.51 10.69
CA TYR A 656 -5.43 49.74 10.78
C TYR A 656 -5.68 49.15 12.17
N PRO A 657 -5.75 49.96 13.26
CA PRO A 657 -5.72 49.51 14.65
C PRO A 657 -6.90 48.60 15.07
N LYS A 658 -8.02 48.65 14.34
CA LYS A 658 -9.23 47.86 14.62
C LYS A 658 -9.39 46.59 13.74
N HIS A 659 -8.46 46.36 12.84
CA HIS A 659 -8.56 45.22 11.94
C HIS A 659 -8.00 43.94 12.59
N GLU A 660 -8.60 42.78 12.33
CA GLU A 660 -8.16 41.49 12.89
C GLU A 660 -6.68 41.17 12.61
N ARG A 661 -6.18 41.55 11.43
CA ARG A 661 -4.77 41.38 11.08
C ARG A 661 -3.83 42.24 11.94
N ALA A 662 -4.29 43.38 12.43
CA ALA A 662 -3.49 44.20 13.34
C ALA A 662 -3.31 43.48 14.68
N GLU A 663 -4.38 42.83 15.20
CA GLU A 663 -4.25 42.02 16.41
C GLU A 663 -3.33 40.83 16.23
N ALA A 664 -3.43 40.12 15.10
CA ALA A 664 -2.50 39.05 14.76
C ALA A 664 -1.04 39.57 14.62
N ALA A 665 -0.85 40.74 13.99
CA ALA A 665 0.46 41.37 13.84
C ALA A 665 1.10 41.74 15.19
N LYS A 666 0.34 42.22 16.18
CA LYS A 666 0.83 42.47 17.55
C LYS A 666 1.44 41.20 18.17
N LEU A 667 0.73 40.07 18.04
CA LEU A 667 1.20 38.80 18.57
C LEU A 667 2.51 38.35 17.88
N TRP A 668 2.62 38.55 16.59
CA TRP A 668 3.83 38.16 15.84
C TRP A 668 5.00 39.12 16.10
N ALA A 669 4.75 40.44 16.18
CA ALA A 669 5.76 41.43 16.49
C ALA A 669 6.37 41.22 17.92
N ALA A 670 5.56 40.73 18.86
CA ALA A 670 6.05 40.40 20.20
C ALA A 670 6.90 39.11 20.25
N LYS A 671 6.66 38.18 19.33
CA LYS A 671 7.40 36.89 19.25
C LYS A 671 8.70 36.99 18.42
N SER A 672 8.79 37.93 17.50
CA SER A 672 9.94 38.15 16.63
C SER A 672 11.01 39.06 17.29
#